data_1638ba41cea242e7a247e3b0ea5a9907
#
_entry.id   1638ba41cea242e7a247e3b0ea5a9907
#
_cell.length_a   1.000
_cell.length_b   1.000
_cell.length_c   1.000
_cell.angle_alpha   90.00
_cell.angle_beta   90.00
_cell.angle_gamma   90.00
#
_symmetry.space_group_name_H-M   'P 1'
#
loop_
_entity.id
_entity.type
_entity.pdbx_description
1 polymer ?
#
loop_
_entity_poly.entity_id
_entity_poly.type
_entity_poly.pdbx_seq_one_letter_code
_entity_poly.pdbx_strand_id
1 'polypeptide(L)'
;MTALPILPLKNTVVFPHLVVPLSVGREKSLAAVNASLEADHRIITVAQLDPEVDDPGWEDLHDIATIANVSRVEKRDEGAQVVVQGVERVELKSLIQKDSWLTGTFKKLPDAVMPTDPPVAEVEALHRENLRLAHAIALLYDSDNGEQIFRQLIASITNPIAQMYRVASLANLNVASEQEVLEQKDALNLMRKIQDILVHEESVTQLRRTIAEKASTDLEQQQREHVLRQQKSVIESALGETEEDDLAELKSLLEEAKLPEIVRKEADRELKRLGRMSPNAPDYQVGRSYLELLTELPWQQTTEDQLDLSRAQSVLDEDHFGLQDVKDRIVETLAVMQLNPRANAPIFCLVGPPGVGKTSLGQSIARAMGRSFERLSLGGLHDEAELRGHRRTYIGAMPGRIIQALRHAEVTNPVIMLDEIDKLSTDFHGDPSAALMEILDPAQNAEFRDNFLNLPYDLSKVMFVTTANSTDSIAPPLLDRMELVELPGYTEQEKLQIATRYLVPRSRKQAGLNKAWFNPGTKALSRLIHDYTREAGVRELERVLGSLARKQARRKVETKERARFTPDTLAKLLGPAKFSATERRNAEIGVATGLAWTPTGGEVLYVEVTLINEPGKLVLTGHLGKVMQESAQAALSHLTSTTKGVNFDNLETNGASKNSDSHTKLPGLHIHVPSGAVPKDGPSAGVTMATAIASALSGITPRAGIAMTGEISLNGRVLPVGGIREKLLAAHRHGIRELIIPKDNERDIGKLDEAVRNELQIHLADHVDDVLKLMLPKLGLGGYQT
;
A
#
# COMPACT_ATOMS: atom_id res chain seq x y z
N MET A 1 -45.96 -23.92 -5.37
CA MET A 1 -44.52 -23.80 -5.65
C MET A 1 -43.87 -25.04 -5.09
N THR A 2 -43.17 -25.80 -5.92
CA THR A 2 -42.42 -26.99 -5.48
C THR A 2 -41.25 -26.56 -4.66
N ALA A 3 -41.20 -27.01 -3.41
CA ALA A 3 -40.04 -26.77 -2.55
C ALA A 3 -39.08 -27.97 -2.65
N LEU A 4 -37.79 -27.72 -2.83
CA LEU A 4 -36.75 -28.75 -2.90
C LEU A 4 -35.79 -28.64 -1.71
N PRO A 5 -35.15 -29.76 -1.29
CA PRO A 5 -34.05 -29.70 -0.31
C PRO A 5 -32.91 -28.84 -0.83
N ILE A 6 -32.21 -28.14 0.09
CA ILE A 6 -31.06 -27.29 -0.23
C ILE A 6 -29.81 -27.90 0.34
N LEU A 7 -28.74 -27.91 -0.47
CA LEU A 7 -27.39 -28.31 -0.09
C LEU A 7 -26.45 -27.11 -0.20
N PRO A 8 -26.12 -26.47 0.94
CA PRO A 8 -25.13 -25.40 0.97
C PRO A 8 -23.70 -25.91 0.73
N LEU A 9 -22.98 -25.25 -0.17
CA LEU A 9 -21.61 -25.60 -0.57
C LEU A 9 -20.60 -24.55 -0.10
N LYS A 10 -19.52 -25.00 0.52
CA LYS A 10 -18.48 -24.11 1.08
C LYS A 10 -17.49 -23.62 0.01
N ASN A 11 -17.05 -24.51 -0.88
CA ASN A 11 -15.85 -24.28 -1.69
C ASN A 11 -16.05 -24.56 -3.19
N THR A 12 -17.27 -24.61 -3.67
CA THR A 12 -17.52 -24.85 -5.11
C THR A 12 -18.93 -24.41 -5.50
N VAL A 13 -19.09 -24.14 -6.78
CA VAL A 13 -20.36 -23.85 -7.43
C VAL A 13 -20.68 -25.00 -8.39
N VAL A 14 -21.90 -25.50 -8.38
CA VAL A 14 -22.36 -26.50 -9.36
C VAL A 14 -22.97 -25.80 -10.56
N PHE A 15 -22.34 -25.94 -11.72
CA PHE A 15 -22.86 -25.39 -12.97
C PHE A 15 -23.87 -26.32 -13.64
N PRO A 16 -24.86 -25.79 -14.36
CA PRO A 16 -25.74 -26.57 -15.19
C PRO A 16 -24.99 -27.48 -16.20
N HIS A 17 -25.55 -28.64 -16.51
CA HIS A 17 -25.00 -29.64 -17.42
C HIS A 17 -23.70 -30.33 -16.99
N LEU A 18 -23.11 -29.96 -15.84
CA LEU A 18 -21.88 -30.56 -15.33
C LEU A 18 -22.16 -31.60 -14.25
N VAL A 19 -21.30 -32.62 -14.21
CA VAL A 19 -21.29 -33.66 -13.18
C VAL A 19 -20.14 -33.34 -12.22
N VAL A 20 -20.50 -33.20 -10.94
CA VAL A 20 -19.53 -32.78 -9.90
C VAL A 20 -19.61 -33.74 -8.71
N PRO A 21 -18.49 -34.34 -8.27
CA PRO A 21 -18.43 -35.07 -7.02
C PRO A 21 -18.32 -34.09 -5.85
N LEU A 22 -19.18 -34.20 -4.86
CA LEU A 22 -19.22 -33.37 -3.67
C LEU A 22 -18.93 -34.21 -2.43
N SER A 23 -18.12 -33.71 -1.51
CA SER A 23 -17.94 -34.31 -0.18
C SER A 23 -18.89 -33.64 0.81
N VAL A 24 -19.79 -34.41 1.38
CA VAL A 24 -20.85 -33.93 2.29
C VAL A 24 -20.60 -34.54 3.67
N GLY A 25 -20.29 -33.70 4.67
CA GLY A 25 -20.00 -34.17 6.04
C GLY A 25 -20.99 -33.66 7.10
N ARG A 26 -21.65 -32.49 6.86
CA ARG A 26 -22.59 -31.90 7.81
C ARG A 26 -23.87 -32.71 7.90
N GLU A 27 -24.38 -32.93 9.14
CA GLU A 27 -25.61 -33.71 9.38
C GLU A 27 -26.83 -33.17 8.63
N LYS A 28 -27.04 -31.86 8.62
CA LYS A 28 -28.15 -31.22 7.88
C LYS A 28 -28.02 -31.38 6.36
N SER A 29 -26.80 -31.33 5.84
CA SER A 29 -26.50 -31.53 4.42
C SER A 29 -26.75 -33.00 4.00
N LEU A 30 -26.36 -33.95 4.83
CA LEU A 30 -26.62 -35.38 4.63
C LEU A 30 -28.12 -35.67 4.69
N ALA A 31 -28.84 -35.03 5.62
CA ALA A 31 -30.29 -35.15 5.71
C ALA A 31 -30.99 -34.59 4.46
N ALA A 32 -30.53 -33.46 3.90
CA ALA A 32 -31.04 -32.89 2.65
C ALA A 32 -30.82 -33.82 1.45
N VAL A 33 -29.61 -34.43 1.35
CA VAL A 33 -29.32 -35.44 0.31
C VAL A 33 -30.24 -36.67 0.44
N ASN A 34 -30.40 -37.20 1.64
CA ASN A 34 -31.29 -38.34 1.87
C ASN A 34 -32.75 -38.01 1.55
N ALA A 35 -33.24 -36.83 1.94
CA ALA A 35 -34.58 -36.36 1.60
C ALA A 35 -34.77 -36.21 0.09
N SER A 36 -33.74 -35.84 -0.67
CA SER A 36 -33.80 -35.79 -2.13
C SER A 36 -33.89 -37.18 -2.76
N LEU A 37 -33.18 -38.18 -2.21
CA LEU A 37 -33.19 -39.57 -2.67
C LEU A 37 -34.53 -40.26 -2.44
N GLU A 38 -35.24 -39.92 -1.36
CA GLU A 38 -36.58 -40.42 -1.01
C GLU A 38 -37.68 -39.79 -1.89
N ALA A 39 -37.40 -38.66 -2.56
CA ALA A 39 -38.33 -37.95 -3.43
C ALA A 39 -38.03 -38.19 -4.92
N ASP A 40 -37.65 -37.14 -5.64
CA ASP A 40 -37.42 -37.15 -7.08
C ASP A 40 -35.94 -37.03 -7.48
N HIS A 41 -35.02 -37.30 -6.54
CA HIS A 41 -33.56 -37.17 -6.69
C HIS A 41 -33.07 -35.75 -7.00
N ARG A 42 -33.90 -34.71 -6.84
CA ARG A 42 -33.55 -33.33 -7.10
C ARG A 42 -33.18 -32.61 -5.81
N ILE A 43 -32.14 -31.82 -5.88
CA ILE A 43 -31.62 -30.99 -4.78
C ILE A 43 -31.18 -29.63 -5.33
N ILE A 44 -31.33 -28.58 -4.56
CA ILE A 44 -30.79 -27.27 -4.90
C ILE A 44 -29.39 -27.17 -4.29
N THR A 45 -28.38 -26.95 -5.09
CA THR A 45 -27.01 -26.65 -4.67
C THR A 45 -26.78 -25.16 -4.73
N VAL A 46 -26.29 -24.56 -3.63
CA VAL A 46 -26.06 -23.13 -3.50
C VAL A 46 -24.74 -22.86 -2.78
N ALA A 47 -23.94 -21.93 -3.26
CA ALA A 47 -22.71 -21.53 -2.60
C ALA A 47 -22.99 -20.64 -1.39
N GLN A 48 -22.15 -20.77 -0.34
CA GLN A 48 -22.17 -19.90 0.81
C GLN A 48 -21.38 -18.62 0.51
N LEU A 49 -21.82 -17.49 1.08
CA LEU A 49 -21.10 -16.21 1.05
C LEU A 49 -19.84 -16.27 1.92
N ASP A 50 -19.96 -16.91 3.09
CA ASP A 50 -18.82 -17.16 3.98
C ASP A 50 -18.68 -18.67 4.23
N PRO A 51 -17.56 -19.30 3.81
CA PRO A 51 -17.31 -20.72 4.00
C PRO A 51 -17.12 -21.14 5.46
N GLU A 52 -16.82 -20.20 6.37
CA GLU A 52 -16.61 -20.51 7.79
C GLU A 52 -17.90 -20.73 8.55
N VAL A 53 -19.06 -20.35 8.02
CA VAL A 53 -20.34 -20.56 8.64
C VAL A 53 -20.76 -22.03 8.54
N ASP A 54 -20.91 -22.71 9.70
CA ASP A 54 -21.26 -24.13 9.72
C ASP A 54 -22.77 -24.40 9.52
N ASP A 55 -23.64 -23.53 10.00
CA ASP A 55 -25.09 -23.61 9.86
C ASP A 55 -25.65 -22.37 9.14
N PRO A 56 -25.52 -22.31 7.78
CA PRO A 56 -25.87 -21.13 7.02
C PRO A 56 -27.39 -20.89 7.00
N GLY A 57 -27.78 -19.64 7.26
CA GLY A 57 -29.13 -19.12 7.09
C GLY A 57 -29.35 -18.50 5.70
N TRP A 58 -30.43 -17.72 5.57
CA TRP A 58 -30.76 -17.04 4.31
C TRP A 58 -29.72 -16.00 3.89
N GLU A 59 -29.20 -15.24 4.87
CA GLU A 59 -28.25 -14.14 4.62
C GLU A 59 -26.84 -14.65 4.30
N ASP A 60 -26.58 -15.95 4.50
CA ASP A 60 -25.29 -16.59 4.27
C ASP A 60 -25.19 -17.29 2.91
N LEU A 61 -26.25 -17.27 2.12
CA LEU A 61 -26.35 -17.98 0.84
C LEU A 61 -26.49 -17.02 -0.34
N HIS A 62 -25.93 -17.40 -1.49
CA HIS A 62 -26.15 -16.66 -2.72
C HIS A 62 -27.59 -16.81 -3.23
N ASP A 63 -28.10 -15.78 -3.90
CA ASP A 63 -29.46 -15.76 -4.44
C ASP A 63 -29.65 -16.72 -5.63
N ILE A 64 -28.58 -16.93 -6.42
CA ILE A 64 -28.61 -17.77 -7.60
C ILE A 64 -27.97 -19.13 -7.31
N ALA A 65 -28.71 -20.18 -7.58
CA ALA A 65 -28.39 -21.55 -7.26
C ALA A 65 -28.63 -22.47 -8.48
N THR A 66 -28.21 -23.71 -8.35
CA THR A 66 -28.44 -24.73 -9.41
C THR A 66 -29.29 -25.89 -8.86
N ILE A 67 -30.33 -26.26 -9.57
CA ILE A 67 -30.98 -27.55 -9.33
C ILE A 67 -30.11 -28.66 -9.91
N ALA A 68 -29.80 -29.63 -9.08
CA ALA A 68 -28.97 -30.76 -9.48
C ALA A 68 -29.70 -32.10 -9.21
N ASN A 69 -29.45 -33.08 -10.03
CA ASN A 69 -29.88 -34.46 -9.81
C ASN A 69 -28.80 -35.21 -9.06
N VAL A 70 -29.16 -35.90 -8.00
CA VAL A 70 -28.29 -36.79 -7.25
C VAL A 70 -28.17 -38.12 -7.99
N SER A 71 -26.98 -38.38 -8.55
CA SER A 71 -26.75 -39.57 -9.42
C SER A 71 -26.20 -40.76 -8.64
N ARG A 72 -25.34 -40.51 -7.63
CA ARG A 72 -24.68 -41.55 -6.82
C ARG A 72 -24.32 -41.00 -5.44
N VAL A 73 -24.52 -41.85 -4.42
CA VAL A 73 -24.11 -41.56 -3.06
C VAL A 73 -23.27 -42.72 -2.51
N GLU A 74 -22.04 -42.43 -2.09
CA GLU A 74 -21.16 -43.42 -1.45
C GLU A 74 -20.90 -42.96 -0.02
N LYS A 75 -21.33 -43.77 0.95
CA LYS A 75 -21.07 -43.52 2.39
C LYS A 75 -19.60 -43.74 2.69
N ARG A 76 -19.01 -42.82 3.48
CA ARG A 76 -17.66 -42.90 4.04
C ARG A 76 -17.71 -42.86 5.57
N ASP A 77 -16.60 -43.16 6.22
CA ASP A 77 -16.49 -43.18 7.69
C ASP A 77 -16.87 -41.82 8.32
N GLU A 78 -16.53 -40.72 7.62
CA GLU A 78 -16.94 -39.36 8.00
C GLU A 78 -17.71 -38.67 6.86
N GLY A 79 -19.01 -38.94 6.74
CA GLY A 79 -19.90 -38.27 5.76
C GLY A 79 -20.23 -39.10 4.54
N ALA A 80 -20.42 -38.47 3.38
CA ALA A 80 -20.74 -39.12 2.11
C ALA A 80 -20.08 -38.41 0.93
N GLN A 81 -19.69 -39.17 -0.08
CA GLN A 81 -19.37 -38.63 -1.38
C GLN A 81 -20.62 -38.71 -2.28
N VAL A 82 -21.09 -37.57 -2.75
CA VAL A 82 -22.30 -37.41 -3.51
C VAL A 82 -21.93 -36.89 -4.89
N VAL A 83 -22.35 -37.64 -5.95
CA VAL A 83 -22.18 -37.19 -7.32
C VAL A 83 -23.48 -36.53 -7.76
N VAL A 84 -23.40 -35.26 -8.11
CA VAL A 84 -24.54 -34.47 -8.55
C VAL A 84 -24.34 -34.02 -10.00
N GLN A 85 -25.45 -33.96 -10.74
CA GLN A 85 -25.49 -33.41 -12.09
C GLN A 85 -26.34 -32.14 -12.08
N GLY A 86 -25.72 -30.98 -12.35
CA GLY A 86 -26.43 -29.71 -12.50
C GLY A 86 -27.44 -29.79 -13.68
N VAL A 87 -28.65 -29.28 -13.47
CA VAL A 87 -29.75 -29.32 -14.47
C VAL A 87 -30.07 -27.92 -14.96
N GLU A 88 -30.50 -27.04 -14.09
CA GLU A 88 -30.98 -25.70 -14.43
C GLU A 88 -30.66 -24.67 -13.32
N ARG A 89 -30.51 -23.40 -13.71
CA ARG A 89 -30.31 -22.30 -12.78
C ARG A 89 -31.65 -21.88 -12.15
N VAL A 90 -31.58 -21.48 -10.90
CA VAL A 90 -32.75 -21.00 -10.16
C VAL A 90 -32.40 -19.80 -9.28
N GLU A 91 -33.36 -18.94 -9.08
CA GLU A 91 -33.29 -17.84 -8.09
C GLU A 91 -34.06 -18.30 -6.85
N LEU A 92 -33.37 -18.33 -5.71
CA LEU A 92 -33.99 -18.63 -4.43
C LEU A 92 -34.96 -17.52 -4.05
N LYS A 93 -36.15 -17.87 -3.52
CA LYS A 93 -37.18 -16.90 -3.14
C LYS A 93 -37.51 -16.93 -1.66
N SER A 94 -37.43 -18.08 -1.04
CA SER A 94 -37.64 -18.23 0.41
C SER A 94 -36.94 -19.49 0.90
N LEU A 95 -36.47 -19.43 2.14
CA LEU A 95 -35.94 -20.56 2.86
C LEU A 95 -36.95 -21.00 3.92
N ILE A 96 -37.23 -22.29 3.97
CA ILE A 96 -38.03 -22.90 5.00
C ILE A 96 -37.12 -23.86 5.75
N GLN A 97 -36.82 -23.52 7.00
CA GLN A 97 -36.03 -24.38 7.84
C GLN A 97 -36.93 -25.50 8.38
N LYS A 98 -36.62 -26.74 8.01
CA LYS A 98 -37.14 -27.93 8.68
C LYS A 98 -36.17 -28.34 9.79
N ASP A 99 -36.66 -29.05 10.82
CA ASP A 99 -35.85 -29.44 11.97
C ASP A 99 -34.53 -30.17 11.59
N SER A 100 -34.52 -30.86 10.44
CA SER A 100 -33.41 -31.69 10.03
C SER A 100 -32.65 -31.20 8.79
N TRP A 101 -33.25 -30.34 7.90
CA TRP A 101 -32.59 -29.83 6.69
C TRP A 101 -33.25 -28.54 6.19
N LEU A 102 -32.55 -27.83 5.29
CA LEU A 102 -33.05 -26.64 4.62
C LEU A 102 -33.86 -27.00 3.40
N THR A 103 -34.99 -26.30 3.19
CA THR A 103 -35.86 -26.43 2.01
C THR A 103 -36.14 -25.05 1.45
N GLY A 104 -36.09 -24.90 0.13
CA GLY A 104 -36.29 -23.60 -0.50
C GLY A 104 -37.35 -23.61 -1.59
N THR A 105 -38.05 -22.48 -1.72
CA THR A 105 -38.84 -22.18 -2.90
C THR A 105 -38.00 -21.39 -3.89
N PHE A 106 -38.21 -21.63 -5.17
CA PHE A 106 -37.35 -21.07 -6.21
C PHE A 106 -38.16 -20.64 -7.43
N LYS A 107 -37.57 -19.77 -8.21
CA LYS A 107 -38.00 -19.37 -9.54
C LYS A 107 -36.95 -19.85 -10.53
N LYS A 108 -37.40 -20.60 -11.54
CA LYS A 108 -36.51 -21.03 -12.64
C LYS A 108 -35.98 -19.81 -13.39
N LEU A 109 -34.70 -19.81 -13.65
CA LEU A 109 -34.07 -18.86 -14.53
C LEU A 109 -33.83 -19.49 -15.91
N PRO A 110 -34.02 -18.74 -16.99
CA PRO A 110 -33.67 -19.26 -18.30
C PRO A 110 -32.15 -19.47 -18.37
N ASP A 111 -31.75 -20.55 -19.04
CA ASP A 111 -30.35 -20.74 -19.39
C ASP A 111 -29.88 -19.61 -20.30
N ALA A 112 -28.58 -19.32 -20.26
CA ALA A 112 -27.98 -18.42 -21.22
C ALA A 112 -28.12 -19.08 -22.61
N VAL A 113 -28.97 -18.52 -23.48
CA VAL A 113 -29.27 -19.07 -24.80
C VAL A 113 -28.39 -18.36 -25.83
N MET A 114 -27.83 -19.12 -26.76
CA MET A 114 -27.12 -18.52 -27.91
C MET A 114 -28.09 -17.64 -28.68
N PRO A 115 -27.78 -16.38 -28.94
CA PRO A 115 -28.68 -15.47 -29.65
C PRO A 115 -28.91 -15.93 -31.09
N THR A 116 -30.15 -15.74 -31.60
CA THR A 116 -30.55 -16.11 -32.96
C THR A 116 -30.48 -14.96 -33.96
N ASP A 117 -30.18 -13.71 -33.52
CA ASP A 117 -30.09 -12.50 -34.36
C ASP A 117 -28.76 -11.76 -34.17
N PRO A 118 -28.28 -10.85 -35.03
CA PRO A 118 -26.93 -10.30 -34.99
C PRO A 118 -26.53 -9.66 -33.63
N PRO A 119 -26.04 -10.41 -32.81
CA PRO A 119 -24.67 -10.51 -32.28
C PRO A 119 -24.11 -11.95 -32.29
N VAL A 120 -24.68 -12.87 -33.06
CA VAL A 120 -24.23 -14.29 -33.16
C VAL A 120 -22.73 -14.36 -33.46
N ALA A 121 -22.26 -13.52 -34.38
CA ALA A 121 -20.85 -13.53 -34.80
C ALA A 121 -19.90 -13.16 -33.65
N GLU A 122 -20.28 -12.24 -32.77
CA GLU A 122 -19.47 -11.85 -31.62
C GLU A 122 -19.42 -12.98 -30.59
N VAL A 123 -20.54 -13.56 -30.24
CA VAL A 123 -20.64 -14.68 -29.30
C VAL A 123 -19.86 -15.89 -29.78
N GLU A 124 -19.96 -16.21 -31.07
CA GLU A 124 -19.20 -17.29 -31.68
C GLU A 124 -17.70 -17.01 -31.70
N ALA A 125 -17.31 -15.78 -32.00
CA ALA A 125 -15.90 -15.38 -31.97
C ALA A 125 -15.31 -15.50 -30.56
N LEU A 126 -16.04 -15.02 -29.55
CA LEU A 126 -15.65 -15.14 -28.14
C LEU A 126 -15.58 -16.61 -27.68
N HIS A 127 -16.57 -17.43 -28.11
CA HIS A 127 -16.56 -18.85 -27.80
C HIS A 127 -15.31 -19.55 -28.36
N ARG A 128 -14.97 -19.30 -29.63
CA ARG A 128 -13.76 -19.87 -30.27
C ARG A 128 -12.49 -19.37 -29.58
N GLU A 129 -12.44 -18.10 -29.26
CA GLU A 129 -11.27 -17.51 -28.55
C GLU A 129 -11.12 -18.09 -27.15
N ASN A 130 -12.21 -18.24 -26.40
CA ASN A 130 -12.18 -18.86 -25.08
C ASN A 130 -11.71 -20.32 -25.13
N LEU A 131 -12.13 -21.09 -26.15
CA LEU A 131 -11.61 -22.45 -26.36
C LEU A 131 -10.11 -22.45 -26.71
N ARG A 132 -9.65 -21.48 -27.52
CA ARG A 132 -8.24 -21.31 -27.85
C ARG A 132 -7.41 -21.00 -26.60
N LEU A 133 -7.87 -20.07 -25.75
CA LEU A 133 -7.21 -19.73 -24.48
C LEU A 133 -7.18 -20.92 -23.52
N ALA A 134 -8.30 -21.61 -23.36
CA ALA A 134 -8.36 -22.80 -22.49
C ALA A 134 -7.42 -23.93 -22.98
N HIS A 135 -7.30 -24.12 -24.30
CA HIS A 135 -6.33 -25.04 -24.88
C HIS A 135 -4.89 -24.60 -24.64
N ALA A 136 -4.59 -23.30 -24.81
CA ALA A 136 -3.26 -22.75 -24.53
C ALA A 136 -2.86 -22.95 -23.05
N ILE A 137 -3.78 -22.71 -22.12
CA ILE A 137 -3.56 -22.94 -20.69
C ILE A 137 -3.31 -24.44 -20.42
N ALA A 138 -4.08 -25.37 -21.02
CA ALA A 138 -3.88 -26.79 -20.85
C ALA A 138 -2.47 -27.23 -21.30
N LEU A 139 -1.96 -26.70 -22.41
CA LEU A 139 -0.61 -26.95 -22.90
C LEU A 139 0.49 -26.33 -21.99
N LEU A 140 0.19 -25.22 -21.32
CA LEU A 140 1.11 -24.62 -20.34
C LEU A 140 1.22 -25.45 -19.07
N TYR A 141 0.14 -26.13 -18.64
CA TYR A 141 0.15 -27.04 -17.49
C TYR A 141 0.85 -28.38 -17.79
N ASP A 142 0.59 -28.97 -18.95
CA ASP A 142 1.23 -30.22 -19.38
C ASP A 142 1.48 -30.20 -20.88
N SER A 143 2.74 -29.97 -21.26
CA SER A 143 3.14 -29.87 -22.66
C SER A 143 2.95 -31.17 -23.46
N ASP A 144 2.95 -32.33 -22.79
CA ASP A 144 2.95 -33.64 -23.43
C ASP A 144 1.53 -34.20 -23.55
N ASN A 145 0.68 -33.99 -22.54
CA ASN A 145 -0.67 -34.55 -22.48
C ASN A 145 -1.78 -33.49 -22.56
N GLY A 146 -1.47 -32.18 -22.48
CA GLY A 146 -2.43 -31.08 -22.40
C GLY A 146 -3.44 -31.08 -23.52
N GLU A 147 -3.03 -31.42 -24.76
CA GLU A 147 -3.94 -31.53 -25.90
C GLU A 147 -4.94 -32.70 -25.76
N GLN A 148 -4.46 -33.82 -25.27
CA GLN A 148 -5.33 -35.00 -25.08
C GLN A 148 -6.32 -34.74 -23.93
N ILE A 149 -5.87 -34.13 -22.84
CA ILE A 149 -6.73 -33.77 -21.71
C ILE A 149 -7.78 -32.76 -22.14
N PHE A 150 -7.40 -31.70 -22.86
CA PHE A 150 -8.34 -30.71 -23.36
C PHE A 150 -9.40 -31.34 -24.26
N ARG A 151 -9.00 -32.17 -25.22
CA ARG A 151 -9.94 -32.89 -26.13
C ARG A 151 -10.89 -33.79 -25.34
N GLN A 152 -10.44 -34.56 -24.38
CA GLN A 152 -11.30 -35.44 -23.57
C GLN A 152 -12.32 -34.65 -22.75
N LEU A 153 -11.94 -33.49 -22.20
CA LEU A 153 -12.79 -32.69 -21.32
C LEU A 153 -13.85 -31.89 -22.09
N ILE A 154 -13.58 -31.46 -23.33
CA ILE A 154 -14.41 -30.55 -24.09
C ILE A 154 -15.17 -31.27 -25.23
N ALA A 155 -14.57 -32.27 -25.90
CA ALA A 155 -15.13 -32.90 -27.10
C ALA A 155 -16.43 -33.69 -26.83
N SER A 156 -16.69 -34.10 -25.61
CA SER A 156 -17.93 -34.79 -25.22
C SER A 156 -19.14 -33.85 -25.07
N ILE A 157 -18.91 -32.54 -25.03
CA ILE A 157 -19.94 -31.56 -24.76
C ILE A 157 -20.27 -30.80 -26.06
N THR A 158 -21.50 -30.96 -26.56
CA THR A 158 -21.95 -30.33 -27.81
C THR A 158 -22.54 -28.93 -27.62
N ASN A 159 -23.02 -28.61 -26.41
CA ASN A 159 -23.60 -27.32 -26.10
C ASN A 159 -22.49 -26.27 -25.77
N PRO A 160 -22.39 -25.14 -26.53
CA PRO A 160 -21.35 -24.10 -26.29
C PRO A 160 -21.38 -23.52 -24.89
N ILE A 161 -22.55 -23.32 -24.30
CA ILE A 161 -22.70 -22.79 -22.94
C ILE A 161 -22.17 -23.79 -21.91
N ALA A 162 -22.49 -25.07 -22.07
CA ALA A 162 -21.99 -26.14 -21.20
C ALA A 162 -20.46 -26.31 -21.33
N GLN A 163 -19.89 -26.08 -22.52
CA GLN A 163 -18.44 -26.05 -22.73
C GLN A 163 -17.81 -24.93 -21.90
N MET A 164 -18.43 -23.74 -21.89
CA MET A 164 -17.93 -22.60 -21.13
C MET A 164 -18.00 -22.82 -19.60
N TYR A 165 -19.09 -23.39 -19.10
CA TYR A 165 -19.16 -23.79 -17.70
C TYR A 165 -18.09 -24.84 -17.35
N ARG A 166 -17.80 -25.76 -18.25
CA ARG A 166 -16.73 -26.74 -18.07
C ARG A 166 -15.37 -26.07 -18.01
N VAL A 167 -15.10 -25.14 -18.90
CA VAL A 167 -13.86 -24.35 -18.91
C VAL A 167 -13.72 -23.57 -17.60
N ALA A 168 -14.78 -22.89 -17.14
CA ALA A 168 -14.77 -22.16 -15.88
C ALA A 168 -14.48 -23.07 -14.67
N SER A 169 -15.11 -24.27 -14.63
CA SER A 169 -14.88 -25.22 -13.53
C SER A 169 -13.46 -25.82 -13.49
N LEU A 170 -12.68 -25.69 -14.55
CA LEU A 170 -11.30 -26.16 -14.64
C LEU A 170 -10.28 -25.06 -14.39
N ALA A 171 -10.69 -23.80 -14.38
CA ALA A 171 -9.80 -22.64 -14.23
C ALA A 171 -9.37 -22.36 -12.78
N ASN A 172 -9.62 -23.28 -11.84
CA ASN A 172 -9.25 -23.19 -10.43
C ASN A 172 -9.62 -21.85 -9.78
N LEU A 173 -10.84 -21.38 -10.04
CA LEU A 173 -11.38 -20.12 -9.54
C LEU A 173 -11.73 -20.21 -8.05
N ASN A 174 -11.78 -19.06 -7.40
CA ASN A 174 -12.43 -18.98 -6.10
C ASN A 174 -13.96 -19.01 -6.25
N VAL A 175 -14.67 -19.38 -5.18
CA VAL A 175 -16.13 -19.54 -5.17
C VAL A 175 -16.86 -18.27 -5.65
N ALA A 176 -16.37 -17.10 -5.28
CA ALA A 176 -16.97 -15.83 -5.69
C ALA A 176 -16.92 -15.64 -7.22
N SER A 177 -15.78 -15.95 -7.85
CA SER A 177 -15.64 -15.88 -9.32
C SER A 177 -16.45 -16.95 -10.05
N GLU A 178 -16.53 -18.19 -9.51
CA GLU A 178 -17.43 -19.21 -10.04
C GLU A 178 -18.90 -18.78 -9.96
N GLN A 179 -19.29 -18.16 -8.87
CA GLN A 179 -20.64 -17.65 -8.66
C GLN A 179 -20.96 -16.50 -9.62
N GLU A 180 -20.03 -15.57 -9.84
CA GLU A 180 -20.17 -14.51 -10.84
C GLU A 180 -20.40 -15.07 -12.26
N VAL A 181 -19.78 -16.19 -12.62
CA VAL A 181 -20.01 -16.89 -13.89
C VAL A 181 -21.41 -17.48 -13.92
N LEU A 182 -21.88 -18.10 -12.83
CA LEU A 182 -23.23 -18.68 -12.76
C LEU A 182 -24.31 -17.60 -12.85
N GLU A 183 -24.07 -16.40 -12.38
CA GLU A 183 -25.02 -15.28 -12.34
C GLU A 183 -25.21 -14.58 -13.69
N GLN A 184 -24.36 -14.83 -14.70
CA GLN A 184 -24.47 -14.19 -15.99
C GLN A 184 -25.82 -14.52 -16.68
N LYS A 185 -26.54 -13.46 -17.09
CA LYS A 185 -27.91 -13.58 -17.60
C LYS A 185 -27.98 -14.00 -19.06
N ASP A 186 -26.99 -13.66 -19.86
CA ASP A 186 -26.97 -13.91 -21.30
C ASP A 186 -25.61 -14.50 -21.76
N ALA A 187 -25.60 -15.08 -22.95
CA ALA A 187 -24.44 -15.75 -23.50
C ALA A 187 -23.26 -14.80 -23.78
N LEU A 188 -23.52 -13.56 -24.17
CA LEU A 188 -22.47 -12.60 -24.49
C LEU A 188 -21.67 -12.20 -23.22
N ASN A 189 -22.39 -11.86 -22.14
CA ASN A 189 -21.77 -11.51 -20.88
C ASN A 189 -21.05 -12.72 -20.25
N LEU A 190 -21.62 -13.93 -20.37
CA LEU A 190 -20.95 -15.15 -19.94
C LEU A 190 -19.61 -15.35 -20.69
N MET A 191 -19.63 -15.24 -22.04
CA MET A 191 -18.41 -15.41 -22.84
C MET A 191 -17.33 -14.38 -22.51
N ARG A 192 -17.71 -13.11 -22.32
CA ARG A 192 -16.78 -12.05 -21.93
C ARG A 192 -16.19 -12.29 -20.55
N LYS A 193 -17.03 -12.65 -19.57
CA LYS A 193 -16.55 -12.93 -18.22
C LYS A 193 -15.55 -14.09 -18.21
N ILE A 194 -15.82 -15.15 -18.96
CA ILE A 194 -14.90 -16.29 -19.08
C ILE A 194 -13.62 -15.88 -19.82
N GLN A 195 -13.71 -15.02 -20.84
CA GLN A 195 -12.52 -14.50 -21.51
C GLN A 195 -11.59 -13.76 -20.56
N ASP A 196 -12.14 -12.85 -19.75
CA ASP A 196 -11.35 -12.09 -18.76
C ASP A 196 -10.62 -13.02 -17.79
N ILE A 197 -11.32 -14.06 -17.33
CA ILE A 197 -10.76 -15.09 -16.45
C ILE A 197 -9.61 -15.85 -17.15
N LEU A 198 -9.84 -16.32 -18.37
CA LEU A 198 -8.84 -17.11 -19.09
C LEU A 198 -7.60 -16.30 -19.48
N VAL A 199 -7.74 -15.03 -19.86
CA VAL A 199 -6.61 -14.14 -20.15
C VAL A 199 -5.76 -13.93 -18.88
N HIS A 200 -6.41 -13.76 -17.75
CA HIS A 200 -5.69 -13.66 -16.47
C HIS A 200 -4.95 -14.95 -16.13
N GLU A 201 -5.61 -16.10 -16.23
CA GLU A 201 -5.04 -17.40 -15.89
C GLU A 201 -3.90 -17.82 -16.85
N GLU A 202 -4.02 -17.51 -18.16
CA GLU A 202 -2.95 -17.70 -19.14
C GLU A 202 -1.69 -16.91 -18.69
N SER A 203 -1.87 -15.64 -18.33
CA SER A 203 -0.77 -14.77 -17.89
C SER A 203 -0.11 -15.28 -16.61
N VAL A 204 -0.89 -15.71 -15.62
CA VAL A 204 -0.38 -16.26 -14.35
C VAL A 204 0.35 -17.58 -14.59
N THR A 205 -0.21 -18.48 -15.41
CA THR A 205 0.38 -19.78 -15.71
C THR A 205 1.68 -19.62 -16.51
N GLN A 206 1.74 -18.68 -17.45
CA GLN A 206 2.95 -18.37 -18.20
C GLN A 206 4.05 -17.78 -17.31
N LEU A 207 3.68 -16.94 -16.34
CA LEU A 207 4.63 -16.41 -15.36
C LEU A 207 5.16 -17.51 -14.44
N ARG A 208 4.29 -18.40 -13.93
CA ARG A 208 4.69 -19.57 -13.13
C ARG A 208 5.68 -20.46 -13.88
N ARG A 209 5.42 -20.74 -15.17
CA ARG A 209 6.32 -21.51 -16.01
C ARG A 209 7.68 -20.83 -16.18
N THR A 210 7.69 -19.54 -16.46
CA THR A 210 8.93 -18.75 -16.58
C THR A 210 9.75 -18.76 -15.28
N ILE A 211 9.08 -18.68 -14.12
CA ILE A 211 9.74 -18.78 -12.81
C ILE A 211 10.29 -20.19 -12.60
N ALA A 212 9.52 -21.22 -12.93
CA ALA A 212 9.96 -22.62 -12.80
C ALA A 212 11.13 -22.95 -13.74
N GLU A 213 11.10 -22.46 -15.00
CA GLU A 213 12.20 -22.62 -15.94
C GLU A 213 13.46 -21.89 -15.47
N LYS A 214 13.35 -20.68 -14.92
CA LYS A 214 14.50 -19.98 -14.30
C LYS A 214 15.04 -20.73 -13.11
N ALA A 215 14.16 -21.19 -12.20
CA ALA A 215 14.58 -21.97 -11.03
C ALA A 215 15.25 -23.30 -11.42
N SER A 216 14.76 -23.97 -12.48
CA SER A 216 15.39 -25.17 -13.02
C SER A 216 16.75 -24.90 -13.63
N THR A 217 16.86 -23.78 -14.40
CA THR A 217 18.12 -23.36 -15.01
C THR A 217 19.14 -22.99 -13.93
N ASP A 218 18.71 -22.27 -12.91
CA ASP A 218 19.55 -21.91 -11.76
C ASP A 218 19.99 -23.17 -10.98
N LEU A 219 19.09 -24.16 -10.83
CA LEU A 219 19.41 -25.43 -10.18
C LEU A 219 20.39 -26.27 -11.03
N GLU A 220 20.20 -26.35 -12.36
CA GLU A 220 21.13 -27.00 -13.28
C GLU A 220 22.49 -26.31 -13.28
N GLN A 221 22.50 -24.98 -13.23
CA GLN A 221 23.73 -24.21 -13.13
C GLN A 221 24.43 -24.46 -11.79
N GLN A 222 23.68 -24.50 -10.68
CA GLN A 222 24.22 -24.88 -9.35
C GLN A 222 24.72 -26.32 -9.32
N GLN A 223 24.00 -27.27 -9.93
CA GLN A 223 24.45 -28.66 -10.04
C GLN A 223 25.73 -28.76 -10.90
N ARG A 224 25.78 -28.03 -12.02
CA ARG A 224 26.97 -27.98 -12.87
C ARG A 224 28.17 -27.34 -12.17
N GLU A 225 27.93 -26.26 -11.43
CA GLU A 225 28.93 -25.64 -10.56
C GLU A 225 29.35 -26.59 -9.44
N HIS A 226 28.44 -27.36 -8.85
CA HIS A 226 28.74 -28.35 -7.83
C HIS A 226 29.61 -29.48 -8.41
N VAL A 227 29.27 -30.00 -9.60
CA VAL A 227 30.07 -31.02 -10.29
C VAL A 227 31.44 -30.46 -10.69
N LEU A 228 31.51 -29.23 -11.18
CA LEU A 228 32.78 -28.55 -11.48
C LEU A 228 33.61 -28.32 -10.21
N ARG A 229 32.98 -27.95 -9.09
CA ARG A 229 33.64 -27.83 -7.80
C ARG A 229 34.13 -29.17 -7.27
N GLN A 230 33.34 -30.27 -7.44
CA GLN A 230 33.80 -31.63 -7.13
C GLN A 230 34.98 -32.05 -8.02
N GLN A 231 34.92 -31.79 -9.34
CA GLN A 231 36.03 -32.06 -10.23
C GLN A 231 37.24 -31.20 -9.87
N LYS A 232 37.08 -29.95 -9.51
CA LYS A 232 38.13 -29.07 -9.02
C LYS A 232 38.72 -29.60 -7.72
N SER A 233 37.90 -30.01 -6.74
CA SER A 233 38.34 -30.62 -5.48
C SER A 233 39.12 -31.92 -5.68
N VAL A 234 38.67 -32.76 -6.62
CA VAL A 234 39.42 -33.98 -6.99
C VAL A 234 40.76 -33.66 -7.66
N ILE A 235 40.81 -32.64 -8.48
CA ILE A 235 42.05 -32.16 -9.13
C ILE A 235 42.97 -31.51 -8.09
N GLU A 236 42.42 -30.68 -7.18
CA GLU A 236 43.15 -30.06 -6.07
C GLU A 236 43.71 -31.12 -5.10
N SER A 237 42.90 -32.14 -4.75
CA SER A 237 43.39 -33.31 -3.98
C SER A 237 44.47 -34.10 -4.70
N ALA A 238 44.40 -34.21 -6.05
CA ALA A 238 45.40 -34.86 -6.86
C ALA A 238 46.67 -34.01 -7.05
N LEU A 239 46.57 -32.69 -6.91
CA LEU A 239 47.69 -31.75 -6.96
C LEU A 239 48.37 -31.55 -5.59
N GLY A 240 47.83 -32.13 -4.52
CA GLY A 240 48.41 -32.04 -3.17
C GLY A 240 48.05 -30.73 -2.42
N GLU A 241 47.06 -29.97 -2.89
CA GLU A 241 46.43 -28.90 -2.09
C GLU A 241 45.51 -29.58 -1.09
N THR A 242 45.98 -29.74 0.12
CA THR A 242 45.33 -30.58 1.16
C THR A 242 44.30 -29.80 1.94
N GLU A 243 43.28 -30.54 2.47
CA GLU A 243 42.27 -30.06 3.44
C GLU A 243 42.90 -29.41 4.70
N GLU A 244 44.20 -29.67 4.96
CA GLU A 244 44.98 -29.01 5.99
C GLU A 244 45.25 -27.54 5.66
N ASP A 245 45.27 -27.12 4.38
CA ASP A 245 45.48 -25.72 3.96
C ASP A 245 44.24 -24.83 4.23
N ASP A 246 43.03 -25.35 3.98
CA ASP A 246 41.78 -24.60 4.24
C ASP A 246 41.58 -24.26 5.75
N LEU A 247 41.86 -25.24 6.61
CA LEU A 247 41.81 -25.07 8.05
C LEU A 247 42.99 -24.24 8.57
N ALA A 248 44.14 -24.32 7.91
CA ALA A 248 45.30 -23.48 8.21
C ALA A 248 45.06 -22.03 7.81
N GLU A 249 44.42 -21.81 6.66
CA GLU A 249 44.01 -20.45 6.23
C GLU A 249 43.02 -19.83 7.21
N LEU A 250 41.93 -20.55 7.58
CA LEU A 250 40.95 -20.08 8.57
C LEU A 250 41.63 -19.81 9.92
N LYS A 251 42.56 -20.60 10.33
CA LYS A 251 43.31 -20.40 11.55
C LYS A 251 44.19 -19.16 11.47
N SER A 252 44.86 -18.92 10.34
CA SER A 252 45.65 -17.72 10.11
C SER A 252 44.76 -16.46 10.16
N LEU A 253 43.60 -16.48 9.47
CA LEU A 253 42.63 -15.39 9.47
C LEU A 253 42.08 -15.09 10.89
N LEU A 254 41.83 -16.16 11.67
CA LEU A 254 41.40 -16.03 13.06
C LEU A 254 42.52 -15.48 13.97
N GLU A 255 43.79 -15.78 13.68
CA GLU A 255 44.95 -15.26 14.43
C GLU A 255 45.18 -13.77 14.10
N GLU A 256 44.96 -13.35 12.87
CA GLU A 256 45.10 -11.98 12.42
C GLU A 256 43.92 -11.10 12.89
N ALA A 257 42.73 -11.70 13.02
CA ALA A 257 41.53 -11.01 13.49
C ALA A 257 41.68 -10.67 14.99
N LYS A 258 41.49 -9.38 15.30
CA LYS A 258 41.54 -8.87 16.68
C LYS A 258 40.27 -9.20 17.45
N LEU A 259 40.02 -10.48 17.68
CA LEU A 259 38.81 -10.98 18.32
C LEU A 259 38.81 -10.70 19.84
N PRO A 260 37.69 -10.30 20.44
CA PRO A 260 37.48 -10.31 21.88
C PRO A 260 37.68 -11.71 22.48
N GLU A 261 38.08 -11.79 23.76
CA GLU A 261 38.42 -13.03 24.40
C GLU A 261 37.29 -14.09 24.37
N ILE A 262 36.04 -13.65 24.53
CA ILE A 262 34.84 -14.49 24.48
C ILE A 262 34.65 -15.06 23.07
N VAL A 263 34.79 -14.23 22.06
CA VAL A 263 34.66 -14.60 20.65
C VAL A 263 35.79 -15.55 20.24
N ARG A 264 37.01 -15.28 20.69
CA ARG A 264 38.18 -16.12 20.42
C ARG A 264 38.01 -17.54 20.98
N LYS A 265 37.52 -17.65 22.20
CA LYS A 265 37.25 -18.95 22.82
C LYS A 265 36.23 -19.79 22.03
N GLU A 266 35.16 -19.13 21.54
CA GLU A 266 34.15 -19.84 20.73
C GLU A 266 34.68 -20.19 19.33
N ALA A 267 35.42 -19.28 18.70
CA ALA A 267 36.09 -19.56 17.43
C ALA A 267 37.05 -20.73 17.49
N ASP A 268 37.90 -20.79 18.54
CA ASP A 268 38.83 -21.90 18.76
C ASP A 268 38.10 -23.25 19.01
N ARG A 269 36.93 -23.16 19.67
CA ARG A 269 36.08 -24.32 19.91
C ARG A 269 35.48 -24.87 18.62
N GLU A 270 34.95 -23.99 17.81
CA GLU A 270 34.31 -24.33 16.53
C GLU A 270 35.35 -24.80 15.50
N LEU A 271 36.53 -24.17 15.47
CA LEU A 271 37.65 -24.62 14.62
C LEU A 271 38.09 -26.06 14.99
N LYS A 272 38.19 -26.38 16.29
CA LYS A 272 38.46 -27.74 16.74
C LYS A 272 37.36 -28.73 16.36
N ARG A 273 36.10 -28.26 16.31
CA ARG A 273 34.95 -29.07 15.87
C ARG A 273 35.06 -29.38 14.39
N LEU A 274 35.31 -28.37 13.58
CA LEU A 274 35.48 -28.51 12.12
C LEU A 274 36.63 -29.44 11.75
N GLY A 275 37.75 -29.36 12.45
CA GLY A 275 38.88 -30.26 12.24
C GLY A 275 38.62 -31.78 12.53
N ARG A 276 37.42 -32.08 13.08
CA ARG A 276 36.96 -33.49 13.31
C ARG A 276 35.83 -33.90 12.38
N MET A 277 35.34 -32.99 11.53
CA MET A 277 34.23 -33.21 10.63
C MET A 277 34.75 -33.48 9.22
N SER A 278 34.00 -34.25 8.44
CA SER A 278 34.28 -34.38 7.01
C SER A 278 33.87 -33.08 6.28
N PRO A 279 34.70 -32.52 5.39
CA PRO A 279 34.39 -31.33 4.60
C PRO A 279 33.13 -31.45 3.75
N ASN A 280 32.73 -32.68 3.41
CA ASN A 280 31.51 -32.95 2.65
C ASN A 280 30.23 -32.96 3.53
N ALA A 281 30.36 -32.81 4.84
CA ALA A 281 29.20 -32.74 5.72
C ALA A 281 28.53 -31.38 5.61
N PRO A 282 27.19 -31.30 5.51
CA PRO A 282 26.46 -30.00 5.48
C PRO A 282 26.80 -29.07 6.64
N ASP A 283 27.00 -29.68 7.84
CA ASP A 283 27.37 -28.96 9.06
C ASP A 283 28.77 -28.31 8.98
N TYR A 284 29.69 -28.88 8.18
CA TYR A 284 31.00 -28.31 7.95
C TYR A 284 30.92 -26.96 7.26
N GLN A 285 30.11 -26.86 6.22
CA GLN A 285 29.92 -25.58 5.47
C GLN A 285 29.29 -24.49 6.35
N VAL A 286 28.35 -24.87 7.21
CA VAL A 286 27.73 -23.94 8.19
C VAL A 286 28.77 -23.45 9.19
N GLY A 287 29.58 -24.36 9.74
CA GLY A 287 30.65 -24.03 10.68
C GLY A 287 31.76 -23.18 10.05
N ARG A 288 32.14 -23.46 8.79
CA ARG A 288 33.08 -22.66 8.02
C ARG A 288 32.56 -21.23 7.81
N SER A 289 31.34 -21.08 7.29
CA SER A 289 30.72 -19.76 7.07
C SER A 289 30.55 -18.96 8.37
N TYR A 290 30.37 -19.66 9.49
CA TYR A 290 30.32 -19.00 10.80
C TYR A 290 31.71 -18.47 11.20
N LEU A 291 32.79 -19.24 11.02
CA LEU A 291 34.14 -18.76 11.33
C LEU A 291 34.57 -17.63 10.39
N GLU A 292 34.24 -17.71 9.09
CA GLU A 292 34.43 -16.63 8.13
C GLU A 292 33.72 -15.36 8.59
N LEU A 293 32.46 -15.48 9.01
CA LEU A 293 31.71 -14.33 9.56
C LEU A 293 32.41 -13.72 10.77
N LEU A 294 32.94 -14.53 11.70
CA LEU A 294 33.67 -14.04 12.86
C LEU A 294 34.94 -13.26 12.50
N THR A 295 35.64 -13.65 11.42
CA THR A 295 36.83 -12.92 10.95
C THR A 295 36.50 -11.64 10.22
N GLU A 296 35.37 -11.60 9.52
CA GLU A 296 34.95 -10.44 8.71
C GLU A 296 34.24 -9.35 9.54
N LEU A 297 33.71 -9.71 10.72
CA LEU A 297 33.04 -8.73 11.58
C LEU A 297 34.04 -7.76 12.22
N PRO A 298 33.74 -6.46 12.20
CA PRO A 298 34.59 -5.44 12.84
C PRO A 298 34.41 -5.42 14.36
N TRP A 299 35.20 -6.19 15.09
CA TRP A 299 35.11 -6.25 16.56
C TRP A 299 35.72 -5.03 17.27
N GLN A 300 36.79 -4.48 16.72
CA GLN A 300 37.55 -3.39 17.33
C GLN A 300 37.86 -2.24 16.36
N GLN A 301 37.53 -2.40 15.11
CA GLN A 301 37.82 -1.41 14.06
C GLN A 301 36.84 -0.24 14.17
N THR A 302 37.30 0.95 14.51
CA THR A 302 36.49 2.18 14.60
C THR A 302 37.05 3.23 13.65
N THR A 303 36.16 3.99 13.01
CA THR A 303 36.55 5.23 12.34
C THR A 303 36.69 6.34 13.37
N GLU A 304 37.66 7.24 13.17
CA GLU A 304 37.78 8.46 13.97
C GLU A 304 36.67 9.44 13.61
N ASP A 305 35.92 9.85 14.62
CA ASP A 305 34.80 10.77 14.42
C ASP A 305 35.30 12.18 14.08
N GLN A 306 34.80 12.72 12.99
CA GLN A 306 35.08 14.11 12.59
C GLN A 306 33.96 15.01 13.15
N LEU A 307 34.14 15.51 14.36
CA LEU A 307 33.13 16.31 15.07
C LEU A 307 33.37 17.83 14.92
N ASP A 308 33.93 18.27 13.78
CA ASP A 308 34.03 19.69 13.45
C ASP A 308 32.64 20.20 13.00
N LEU A 309 32.04 21.04 13.85
CA LEU A 309 30.70 21.58 13.63
C LEU A 309 30.63 22.47 12.40
N SER A 310 31.67 23.24 12.09
CA SER A 310 31.74 24.12 10.90
C SER A 310 31.75 23.28 9.60
N ARG A 311 32.49 22.19 9.61
CA ARG A 311 32.52 21.24 8.50
C ARG A 311 31.19 20.51 8.35
N ALA A 312 30.61 20.06 9.47
CA ALA A 312 29.32 19.39 9.47
C ALA A 312 28.24 20.30 8.87
N GLN A 313 28.17 21.56 9.31
CA GLN A 313 27.26 22.54 8.74
C GLN A 313 27.50 22.72 7.21
N SER A 314 28.76 22.83 6.79
CA SER A 314 29.09 22.99 5.37
C SER A 314 28.68 21.79 4.53
N VAL A 315 28.85 20.56 5.03
CA VAL A 315 28.42 19.33 4.35
C VAL A 315 26.89 19.29 4.21
N LEU A 316 26.15 19.60 5.29
CA LEU A 316 24.70 19.64 5.28
C LEU A 316 24.16 20.73 4.32
N ASP A 317 24.82 21.89 4.24
CA ASP A 317 24.45 22.99 3.35
C ASP A 317 24.77 22.69 1.89
N GLU A 318 25.84 21.94 1.63
CA GLU A 318 26.21 21.48 0.28
C GLU A 318 25.20 20.48 -0.28
N ASP A 319 24.71 19.55 0.56
CA ASP A 319 23.84 18.46 0.13
C ASP A 319 22.36 18.81 0.15
N HIS A 320 21.94 19.71 1.05
CA HIS A 320 20.53 20.01 1.28
C HIS A 320 20.26 21.51 1.23
N PHE A 321 19.27 21.89 0.44
CA PHE A 321 18.75 23.25 0.42
C PHE A 321 17.66 23.42 1.47
N GLY A 322 17.71 24.52 2.25
CA GLY A 322 16.76 24.78 3.35
C GLY A 322 16.95 23.82 4.53
N LEU A 323 15.88 23.43 5.17
CA LEU A 323 15.84 22.51 6.33
C LEU A 323 16.71 22.99 7.52
N GLN A 324 16.71 24.31 7.79
CA GLN A 324 17.62 24.89 8.78
C GLN A 324 17.42 24.28 10.17
N ASP A 325 16.18 24.18 10.64
CA ASP A 325 15.85 23.60 11.95
C ASP A 325 16.38 22.17 12.12
N VAL A 326 16.31 21.38 11.03
CA VAL A 326 16.80 20.00 11.00
C VAL A 326 18.33 19.97 11.06
N LYS A 327 19.00 20.85 10.30
CA LYS A 327 20.46 20.96 10.30
C LYS A 327 21.00 21.41 11.64
N ASP A 328 20.37 22.42 12.23
CA ASP A 328 20.76 22.96 13.56
C ASP A 328 20.64 21.85 14.61
N ARG A 329 19.59 21.05 14.60
CA ARG A 329 19.40 19.93 15.51
C ARG A 329 20.43 18.83 15.35
N ILE A 330 20.83 18.52 14.10
CA ILE A 330 21.93 17.59 13.82
C ILE A 330 23.26 18.15 14.37
N VAL A 331 23.55 19.42 14.12
CA VAL A 331 24.77 20.07 14.61
C VAL A 331 24.81 20.17 16.14
N GLU A 332 23.68 20.44 16.79
CA GLU A 332 23.56 20.43 18.28
C GLU A 332 23.90 19.04 18.83
N THR A 333 23.37 17.96 18.16
CA THR A 333 23.71 16.61 18.58
C THR A 333 25.19 16.29 18.44
N LEU A 334 25.79 16.69 17.31
CA LEU A 334 27.25 16.53 17.12
C LEU A 334 28.04 17.30 18.15
N ALA A 335 27.58 18.48 18.57
CA ALA A 335 28.21 19.26 19.67
C ALA A 335 28.14 18.50 21.01
N VAL A 336 27.02 17.88 21.32
CA VAL A 336 26.89 17.04 22.53
C VAL A 336 27.83 15.84 22.47
N MET A 337 27.94 15.17 21.33
CA MET A 337 28.87 14.04 21.14
C MET A 337 30.34 14.49 21.27
N GLN A 338 30.68 15.70 20.80
CA GLN A 338 32.02 16.28 20.96
C GLN A 338 32.37 16.56 22.44
N LEU A 339 31.40 17.10 23.20
CA LEU A 339 31.59 17.42 24.61
C LEU A 339 31.57 16.19 25.52
N ASN A 340 30.77 15.21 25.17
CA ASN A 340 30.61 13.97 25.94
C ASN A 340 30.68 12.74 25.00
N PRO A 341 31.90 12.27 24.70
CA PRO A 341 32.08 11.09 23.82
C PRO A 341 31.49 9.77 24.36
N ARG A 342 31.07 9.76 25.62
CA ARG A 342 30.39 8.62 26.27
C ARG A 342 28.87 8.73 26.25
N ALA A 343 28.34 9.86 25.79
CA ALA A 343 26.91 9.98 25.63
C ALA A 343 26.42 9.02 24.55
N ASN A 344 25.33 8.33 24.81
CA ASN A 344 24.65 7.54 23.77
C ASN A 344 24.13 8.49 22.67
N ALA A 345 24.41 8.18 21.42
CA ALA A 345 23.87 8.95 20.32
C ALA A 345 22.34 8.86 20.32
N PRO A 346 21.61 9.97 20.19
CA PRO A 346 20.16 9.91 20.06
C PRO A 346 19.79 9.19 18.76
N ILE A 347 18.68 8.51 18.77
CA ILE A 347 18.12 7.82 17.60
C ILE A 347 17.24 8.83 16.87
N PHE A 348 17.71 9.38 15.77
CA PHE A 348 16.90 10.29 14.97
C PHE A 348 15.82 9.52 14.19
N CYS A 349 14.59 9.97 14.31
CA CYS A 349 13.49 9.53 13.45
C CYS A 349 13.11 10.68 12.50
N LEU A 350 13.50 10.54 11.23
CA LEU A 350 13.23 11.52 10.18
C LEU A 350 11.82 11.26 9.64
N VAL A 351 10.86 12.08 10.04
CA VAL A 351 9.44 11.94 9.68
C VAL A 351 9.06 12.96 8.60
N GLY A 352 8.39 12.53 7.56
CA GLY A 352 7.90 13.45 6.53
C GLY A 352 7.51 12.78 5.23
N PRO A 353 6.92 13.51 4.29
CA PRO A 353 6.43 12.97 3.05
C PRO A 353 7.55 12.35 2.19
N PRO A 354 7.19 11.48 1.23
CA PRO A 354 8.19 10.88 0.33
C PRO A 354 8.87 11.95 -0.54
N GLY A 355 10.17 11.78 -0.76
CA GLY A 355 10.95 12.65 -1.62
C GLY A 355 11.44 13.96 -1.00
N VAL A 356 11.34 14.14 0.32
CA VAL A 356 11.92 15.31 1.02
C VAL A 356 13.39 15.14 1.39
N GLY A 357 14.01 14.01 1.05
CA GLY A 357 15.44 13.82 1.25
C GLY A 357 15.83 13.09 2.52
N LYS A 358 14.91 12.37 3.18
CA LYS A 358 15.19 11.59 4.41
C LYS A 358 16.45 10.72 4.28
N THR A 359 16.49 9.89 3.22
CA THR A 359 17.61 8.96 2.99
C THR A 359 18.92 9.69 2.69
N SER A 360 18.89 10.78 1.90
CA SER A 360 20.08 11.56 1.61
C SER A 360 20.61 12.31 2.84
N LEU A 361 19.70 12.70 3.75
CA LEU A 361 20.09 13.36 5.01
C LEU A 361 20.90 12.42 5.91
N GLY A 362 20.48 11.15 6.01
CA GLY A 362 21.26 10.14 6.74
C GLY A 362 22.65 9.92 6.15
N GLN A 363 22.77 9.90 4.82
CA GLN A 363 24.09 9.86 4.16
C GLN A 363 24.95 11.09 4.48
N SER A 364 24.33 12.27 4.52
CA SER A 364 25.04 13.52 4.83
C SER A 364 25.49 13.58 6.28
N ILE A 365 24.71 13.04 7.22
CA ILE A 365 25.11 12.87 8.62
C ILE A 365 26.36 11.98 8.70
N ALA A 366 26.35 10.82 8.05
CA ALA A 366 27.51 9.92 8.04
C ALA A 366 28.74 10.58 7.41
N ARG A 367 28.58 11.29 6.29
CA ARG A 367 29.65 12.05 5.63
C ARG A 367 30.20 13.17 6.53
N ALA A 368 29.35 13.88 7.24
CA ALA A 368 29.74 14.94 8.16
C ALA A 368 30.60 14.40 9.32
N MET A 369 30.25 13.23 9.83
CA MET A 369 30.95 12.53 10.91
C MET A 369 32.19 11.76 10.43
N GLY A 370 32.35 11.54 9.12
CA GLY A 370 33.39 10.66 8.57
C GLY A 370 33.17 9.17 8.82
N ARG A 371 31.91 8.76 9.09
CA ARG A 371 31.55 7.37 9.34
C ARG A 371 31.05 6.66 8.08
N SER A 372 31.20 5.34 8.05
CA SER A 372 30.55 4.48 7.05
C SER A 372 29.02 4.58 7.16
N PHE A 373 28.33 4.42 6.03
CA PHE A 373 26.87 4.51 5.96
C PHE A 373 26.28 3.23 5.39
N GLU A 374 25.38 2.61 6.14
CA GLU A 374 24.61 1.46 5.71
C GLU A 374 23.10 1.74 5.78
N ARG A 375 22.35 1.22 4.80
CA ARG A 375 20.91 1.40 4.72
C ARG A 375 20.20 0.06 4.74
N LEU A 376 19.29 -0.10 5.69
CA LEU A 376 18.40 -1.26 5.82
C LEU A 376 16.96 -0.82 5.57
N SER A 377 16.29 -1.43 4.58
CA SER A 377 14.86 -1.22 4.39
C SER A 377 14.08 -2.16 5.31
N LEU A 378 13.20 -1.59 6.13
CA LEU A 378 12.30 -2.32 7.01
C LEU A 378 10.92 -2.56 6.37
N GLY A 379 10.62 -1.89 5.25
CA GLY A 379 9.35 -2.06 4.54
C GLY A 379 9.22 -3.47 3.97
N GLY A 380 8.16 -4.18 4.43
CA GLY A 380 7.91 -5.57 4.02
C GLY A 380 8.63 -6.63 4.85
N LEU A 381 9.22 -6.26 5.99
CA LEU A 381 9.70 -7.22 6.99
C LEU A 381 8.50 -7.75 7.79
N HIS A 382 8.38 -9.07 7.83
CA HIS A 382 7.32 -9.78 8.54
C HIS A 382 7.86 -10.70 9.65
N ASP A 383 9.16 -11.06 9.59
CA ASP A 383 9.80 -11.98 10.53
C ASP A 383 10.93 -11.27 11.31
N GLU A 384 10.92 -11.41 12.65
CA GLU A 384 12.00 -10.90 13.49
C GLU A 384 13.35 -11.56 13.18
N ALA A 385 13.33 -12.79 12.64
CA ALA A 385 14.55 -13.53 12.24
C ALA A 385 15.32 -12.81 11.13
N GLU A 386 14.68 -11.98 10.31
CA GLU A 386 15.41 -11.17 9.34
C GLU A 386 16.33 -10.12 10.02
N LEU A 387 15.94 -9.61 11.18
CA LEU A 387 16.75 -8.64 11.94
C LEU A 387 17.77 -9.32 12.84
N ARG A 388 17.35 -10.43 13.52
CA ARG A 388 18.14 -11.14 14.54
C ARG A 388 18.83 -12.39 14.04
N GLY A 389 18.65 -12.77 12.77
CA GLY A 389 19.22 -13.98 12.20
C GLY A 389 18.46 -15.26 12.58
N HIS A 390 18.72 -16.33 11.84
CA HIS A 390 18.17 -17.67 12.08
C HIS A 390 19.13 -18.49 12.93
N ARG A 391 18.60 -19.40 13.76
CA ARG A 391 19.45 -20.32 14.51
C ARG A 391 20.23 -21.23 13.56
N ARG A 392 21.53 -21.39 13.77
CA ARG A 392 22.45 -22.18 12.93
C ARG A 392 22.03 -23.63 12.68
N THR A 393 21.11 -24.17 13.49
CA THR A 393 20.58 -25.52 13.34
C THR A 393 19.63 -25.68 12.14
N TYR A 394 19.21 -24.62 11.51
CA TYR A 394 18.32 -24.68 10.35
C TYR A 394 19.12 -24.65 9.04
N ILE A 395 18.69 -25.45 8.05
CA ILE A 395 19.28 -25.41 6.71
C ILE A 395 19.00 -24.05 6.09
N GLY A 396 20.04 -23.37 5.61
CA GLY A 396 19.90 -22.01 5.04
C GLY A 396 19.90 -20.90 6.09
N ALA A 397 20.27 -21.19 7.34
CA ALA A 397 20.39 -20.15 8.36
C ALA A 397 21.39 -19.06 7.94
N MET A 398 21.02 -17.80 8.15
CA MET A 398 21.84 -16.62 7.84
C MET A 398 21.86 -15.66 9.03
N PRO A 399 22.94 -14.86 9.18
CA PRO A 399 22.98 -13.80 10.16
C PRO A 399 21.93 -12.72 9.85
N GLY A 400 21.46 -12.05 10.90
CA GLY A 400 20.50 -10.97 10.78
C GLY A 400 21.05 -9.77 10.00
N ARG A 401 20.16 -8.97 9.48
CA ARG A 401 20.50 -7.80 8.64
C ARG A 401 21.37 -6.78 9.36
N ILE A 402 21.28 -6.66 10.68
CA ILE A 402 22.14 -5.76 11.48
C ILE A 402 23.59 -6.23 11.44
N ILE A 403 23.82 -7.53 11.66
CA ILE A 403 25.16 -8.11 11.59
C ILE A 403 25.71 -8.05 10.16
N GLN A 404 24.89 -8.26 9.15
CA GLN A 404 25.30 -8.11 7.76
C GLN A 404 25.69 -6.65 7.42
N ALA A 405 24.94 -5.66 7.93
CA ALA A 405 25.29 -4.26 7.75
C ALA A 405 26.61 -3.88 8.39
N LEU A 406 26.90 -4.41 9.57
CA LEU A 406 28.18 -4.22 10.25
C LEU A 406 29.35 -4.85 9.47
N ARG A 407 29.14 -6.06 8.94
CA ARG A 407 30.10 -6.74 8.05
C ARG A 407 30.42 -5.88 6.82
N HIS A 408 29.39 -5.30 6.15
CA HIS A 408 29.60 -4.44 4.98
C HIS A 408 30.23 -3.09 5.34
N ALA A 409 29.92 -2.55 6.53
CA ALA A 409 30.48 -1.29 6.99
C ALA A 409 31.97 -1.39 7.37
N GLU A 410 32.46 -2.60 7.71
CA GLU A 410 33.83 -2.90 8.14
C GLU A 410 34.29 -2.11 9.38
N VAL A 411 33.38 -1.45 10.09
CA VAL A 411 33.64 -0.65 11.29
C VAL A 411 32.57 -0.85 12.36
N THR A 412 32.91 -0.68 13.63
CA THR A 412 31.99 -0.85 14.78
C THR A 412 31.08 0.36 15.00
N ASN A 413 31.38 1.52 14.42
CA ASN A 413 30.67 2.78 14.62
C ASN A 413 30.07 3.38 13.33
N PRO A 414 29.43 2.57 12.46
CA PRO A 414 28.78 3.13 11.28
C PRO A 414 27.54 3.94 11.65
N VAL A 415 27.02 4.67 10.67
CA VAL A 415 25.64 5.17 10.69
C VAL A 415 24.76 4.14 9.97
N ILE A 416 23.84 3.52 10.70
CA ILE A 416 22.87 2.57 10.12
C ILE A 416 21.53 3.26 10.02
N MET A 417 21.03 3.36 8.78
CA MET A 417 19.71 3.91 8.50
C MET A 417 18.68 2.79 8.37
N LEU A 418 17.68 2.82 9.22
CA LEU A 418 16.52 1.95 9.23
C LEU A 418 15.38 2.66 8.49
N ASP A 419 15.19 2.34 7.23
CA ASP A 419 14.27 3.04 6.33
C ASP A 419 12.86 2.44 6.38
N GLU A 420 11.83 3.28 6.37
CA GLU A 420 10.41 2.91 6.35
C GLU A 420 9.94 2.12 7.60
N ILE A 421 10.31 2.59 8.81
CA ILE A 421 9.90 1.95 10.08
C ILE A 421 8.37 1.96 10.28
N ASP A 422 7.66 2.90 9.65
CA ASP A 422 6.21 3.02 9.65
C ASP A 422 5.48 1.91 8.86
N LYS A 423 6.22 1.08 8.12
CA LYS A 423 5.69 -0.03 7.33
C LYS A 423 5.93 -1.40 7.94
N LEU A 424 6.36 -1.45 9.18
CA LEU A 424 6.46 -2.71 9.93
C LEU A 424 5.05 -3.24 10.19
N SER A 425 4.81 -4.48 9.86
CA SER A 425 3.58 -5.19 10.18
C SER A 425 3.84 -6.24 11.25
N THR A 426 2.89 -6.38 12.17
CA THR A 426 2.88 -7.50 13.13
C THR A 426 2.02 -8.61 12.53
N ASP A 427 2.62 -9.71 12.17
CA ASP A 427 1.97 -10.90 11.66
C ASP A 427 2.16 -12.10 12.61
N PHE A 428 1.49 -13.22 12.33
CA PHE A 428 1.58 -14.48 13.10
C PHE A 428 3.01 -15.08 13.21
N HIS A 429 3.99 -14.54 12.50
CA HIS A 429 5.35 -15.11 12.40
C HIS A 429 6.38 -14.41 13.27
N GLY A 430 6.03 -13.35 13.99
CA GLY A 430 6.93 -12.64 14.88
C GLY A 430 6.58 -11.15 15.03
N ASP A 431 7.26 -10.48 15.96
CA ASP A 431 7.15 -9.04 16.18
C ASP A 431 8.49 -8.35 15.89
N PRO A 432 8.71 -7.87 14.64
CA PRO A 432 9.92 -7.11 14.31
C PRO A 432 10.12 -5.85 15.17
N SER A 433 9.03 -5.28 15.74
CA SER A 433 9.11 -4.11 16.61
C SER A 433 9.79 -4.45 17.94
N ALA A 434 9.57 -5.66 18.48
CA ALA A 434 10.24 -6.14 19.68
C ALA A 434 11.75 -6.31 19.45
N ALA A 435 12.16 -6.87 18.30
CA ALA A 435 13.57 -6.98 17.92
C ALA A 435 14.23 -5.59 17.78
N LEU A 436 13.53 -4.63 17.17
CA LEU A 436 14.03 -3.26 17.07
C LEU A 436 14.15 -2.56 18.42
N MET A 437 13.25 -2.83 19.36
CA MET A 437 13.37 -2.26 20.71
C MET A 437 14.65 -2.69 21.40
N GLU A 438 15.10 -3.94 21.25
CA GLU A 438 16.37 -4.41 21.79
C GLU A 438 17.59 -3.77 21.08
N ILE A 439 17.53 -3.67 19.74
CA ILE A 439 18.59 -3.07 18.92
C ILE A 439 18.76 -1.57 19.24
N LEU A 440 17.66 -0.88 19.40
CA LEU A 440 17.64 0.58 19.58
C LEU A 440 17.75 1.01 21.05
N ASP A 441 17.54 0.13 22.03
CA ASP A 441 17.63 0.47 23.43
C ASP A 441 19.09 0.59 23.89
N PRO A 442 19.58 1.78 24.27
CA PRO A 442 20.96 1.94 24.73
C PRO A 442 21.30 1.12 25.97
N ALA A 443 20.31 0.68 26.75
CA ALA A 443 20.54 -0.17 27.93
C ALA A 443 20.78 -1.65 27.56
N GLN A 444 20.36 -2.08 26.37
CA GLN A 444 20.42 -3.47 25.92
C GLN A 444 21.34 -3.68 24.73
N ASN A 445 21.53 -2.67 23.86
CA ASN A 445 22.24 -2.82 22.59
C ASN A 445 23.74 -3.11 22.72
N ALA A 446 24.35 -2.87 23.88
CA ALA A 446 25.74 -3.24 24.15
C ALA A 446 25.95 -4.77 24.25
N GLU A 447 24.87 -5.52 24.51
CA GLU A 447 24.90 -6.99 24.60
C GLU A 447 23.97 -7.61 23.55
N PHE A 448 23.77 -6.98 22.40
CA PHE A 448 22.92 -7.49 21.33
C PHE A 448 23.34 -8.90 20.92
N ARG A 449 22.36 -9.80 20.74
CA ARG A 449 22.60 -11.19 20.33
C ARG A 449 21.83 -11.51 19.05
N ASP A 450 22.58 -11.73 17.98
CA ASP A 450 22.08 -12.35 16.76
C ASP A 450 21.97 -13.85 16.96
N ASN A 451 20.89 -14.47 16.49
CA ASN A 451 20.64 -15.91 16.66
C ASN A 451 21.62 -16.80 15.88
N PHE A 452 22.16 -16.32 14.75
CA PHE A 452 23.17 -17.03 13.98
C PHE A 452 24.54 -16.89 14.64
N LEU A 453 24.89 -15.66 15.02
CA LEU A 453 26.16 -15.40 15.69
C LEU A 453 26.20 -16.03 17.09
N ASN A 454 25.11 -15.92 17.84
CA ASN A 454 24.94 -16.41 19.22
C ASN A 454 26.03 -15.94 20.20
N LEU A 455 26.63 -14.81 19.90
CA LEU A 455 27.63 -14.12 20.74
C LEU A 455 27.15 -12.69 20.96
N PRO A 456 27.49 -12.07 22.13
CA PRO A 456 27.17 -10.68 22.33
C PRO A 456 27.99 -9.79 21.39
N TYR A 457 27.31 -8.84 20.74
CA TYR A 457 27.93 -7.83 19.89
C TYR A 457 27.54 -6.44 20.38
N ASP A 458 28.52 -5.55 20.55
CA ASP A 458 28.31 -4.21 21.06
C ASP A 458 27.84 -3.26 19.95
N LEU A 459 26.57 -2.86 19.97
CA LEU A 459 25.98 -1.88 19.06
C LEU A 459 25.98 -0.45 19.62
N SER A 460 26.50 -0.23 20.83
CA SER A 460 26.43 1.09 21.51
C SER A 460 27.15 2.23 20.77
N LYS A 461 28.09 1.90 19.89
CA LYS A 461 28.81 2.84 19.04
C LYS A 461 28.14 3.13 17.70
N VAL A 462 27.14 2.34 17.32
CA VAL A 462 26.38 2.51 16.08
C VAL A 462 25.45 3.71 16.24
N MET A 463 25.45 4.59 15.27
CA MET A 463 24.45 5.66 15.19
C MET A 463 23.26 5.20 14.34
N PHE A 464 22.12 5.03 15.00
CA PHE A 464 20.90 4.67 14.29
C PHE A 464 20.13 5.90 13.84
N VAL A 465 19.70 5.89 12.58
CA VAL A 465 18.79 6.90 11.99
C VAL A 465 17.61 6.16 11.41
N THR A 466 16.41 6.48 11.83
CA THR A 466 15.19 5.86 11.30
C THR A 466 14.46 6.81 10.37
N THR A 467 13.66 6.29 9.44
CA THR A 467 12.78 7.11 8.60
C THR A 467 11.35 6.62 8.65
N ALA A 468 10.42 7.56 8.61
CA ALA A 468 8.99 7.28 8.53
C ALA A 468 8.30 8.29 7.62
N ASN A 469 7.16 7.92 7.04
CA ASN A 469 6.29 8.89 6.37
C ASN A 469 5.26 9.48 7.33
N SER A 470 4.76 8.68 8.30
CA SER A 470 3.90 9.07 9.40
C SER A 470 4.36 8.37 10.69
N THR A 471 3.99 8.94 11.84
CA THR A 471 4.22 8.34 13.16
C THR A 471 3.07 7.43 13.61
N ASP A 472 1.91 7.47 12.94
CA ASP A 472 0.66 6.86 13.40
C ASP A 472 0.71 5.33 13.50
N SER A 473 1.53 4.69 12.66
CA SER A 473 1.70 3.23 12.61
C SER A 473 2.89 2.71 13.43
N ILE A 474 3.69 3.62 14.00
CA ILE A 474 4.86 3.24 14.80
C ILE A 474 4.42 2.93 16.23
N ALA A 475 4.87 1.80 16.77
CA ALA A 475 4.58 1.43 18.15
C ALA A 475 5.04 2.50 19.16
N PRO A 476 4.18 2.94 20.10
CA PRO A 476 4.54 3.99 21.07
C PRO A 476 5.84 3.75 21.82
N PRO A 477 6.21 2.53 22.26
CA PRO A 477 7.47 2.29 22.94
C PRO A 477 8.72 2.54 22.08
N LEU A 478 8.60 2.42 20.76
CA LEU A 478 9.67 2.79 19.83
C LEU A 478 9.77 4.31 19.68
N LEU A 479 8.62 4.99 19.57
CA LEU A 479 8.59 6.47 19.48
C LEU A 479 9.21 7.14 20.70
N ASP A 480 8.96 6.61 21.89
CA ASP A 480 9.52 7.16 23.16
C ASP A 480 11.06 7.11 23.21
N ARG A 481 11.68 6.25 22.39
CA ARG A 481 13.16 6.12 22.32
C ARG A 481 13.79 6.95 21.21
N MET A 482 12.96 7.56 20.35
CA MET A 482 13.43 8.27 19.17
C MET A 482 13.27 9.78 19.32
N GLU A 483 14.24 10.50 18.81
CA GLU A 483 14.12 11.95 18.64
C GLU A 483 13.45 12.23 17.29
N LEU A 484 12.20 12.71 17.34
CA LEU A 484 11.43 13.02 16.16
C LEU A 484 11.95 14.29 15.49
N VAL A 485 12.32 14.19 14.23
CA VAL A 485 12.74 15.29 13.37
C VAL A 485 11.80 15.37 12.17
N GLU A 486 10.92 16.35 12.20
CA GLU A 486 9.94 16.54 11.13
C GLU A 486 10.58 17.21 9.91
N LEU A 487 10.47 16.57 8.75
CA LEU A 487 10.86 17.12 7.46
C LEU A 487 9.61 17.56 6.71
N PRO A 488 9.38 18.85 6.59
CA PRO A 488 8.22 19.35 5.86
C PRO A 488 8.38 19.18 4.35
N GLY A 489 7.26 19.28 3.63
CA GLY A 489 7.29 19.40 2.18
C GLY A 489 7.92 20.72 1.71
N TYR A 490 8.45 20.70 0.49
CA TYR A 490 9.10 21.87 -0.13
C TYR A 490 8.09 22.81 -0.79
N THR A 491 8.37 24.08 -0.69
CA THR A 491 7.72 25.14 -1.48
C THR A 491 8.14 25.06 -2.96
N GLU A 492 7.41 25.68 -3.86
CA GLU A 492 7.80 25.73 -5.29
C GLU A 492 9.17 26.42 -5.49
N GLN A 493 9.46 27.44 -4.70
CA GLN A 493 10.75 28.14 -4.74
C GLN A 493 11.90 27.22 -4.29
N GLU A 494 11.73 26.49 -3.19
CA GLU A 494 12.71 25.50 -2.72
C GLU A 494 12.89 24.37 -3.75
N LYS A 495 11.80 23.84 -4.32
CA LYS A 495 11.87 22.84 -5.39
C LYS A 495 12.66 23.32 -6.61
N LEU A 496 12.48 24.59 -6.96
CA LEU A 496 13.24 25.21 -8.06
C LEU A 496 14.73 25.30 -7.76
N GLN A 497 15.09 25.67 -6.53
CA GLN A 497 16.49 25.69 -6.09
C GLN A 497 17.08 24.27 -6.05
N ILE A 498 16.36 23.32 -5.46
CA ILE A 498 16.75 21.91 -5.39
C ILE A 498 16.94 21.34 -6.81
N ALA A 499 15.98 21.61 -7.70
CA ALA A 499 16.08 21.16 -9.09
C ALA A 499 17.33 21.72 -9.77
N THR A 500 17.61 23.02 -9.61
CA THR A 500 18.72 23.71 -10.25
C THR A 500 20.06 23.24 -9.71
N ARG A 501 20.19 23.14 -8.38
CA ARG A 501 21.48 22.83 -7.72
C ARG A 501 21.82 21.34 -7.76
N TYR A 502 20.81 20.46 -7.60
CA TYR A 502 21.05 19.03 -7.37
C TYR A 502 20.46 18.13 -8.46
N LEU A 503 19.16 18.26 -8.79
CA LEU A 503 18.49 17.28 -9.66
C LEU A 503 18.92 17.39 -11.13
N VAL A 504 19.05 18.60 -11.67
CA VAL A 504 19.49 18.80 -13.06
C VAL A 504 20.93 18.33 -13.28
N PRO A 505 21.92 18.68 -12.43
CA PRO A 505 23.28 18.13 -12.54
C PRO A 505 23.30 16.60 -12.43
N ARG A 506 22.54 16.02 -11.51
CA ARG A 506 22.46 14.58 -11.30
C ARG A 506 21.86 13.85 -12.51
N SER A 507 20.69 14.31 -13.00
CA SER A 507 20.04 13.75 -14.20
C SER A 507 20.91 13.86 -15.45
N ARG A 508 21.64 14.96 -15.58
CA ARG A 508 22.60 15.20 -16.67
C ARG A 508 23.77 14.21 -16.63
N LYS A 509 24.36 13.99 -15.45
CA LYS A 509 25.45 13.02 -15.22
C LYS A 509 24.99 11.60 -15.54
N GLN A 510 23.83 11.21 -15.05
CA GLN A 510 23.24 9.89 -15.27
C GLN A 510 22.94 9.62 -16.76
N ALA A 511 22.54 10.65 -17.52
CA ALA A 511 22.25 10.52 -18.94
C ALA A 511 23.50 10.69 -19.86
N GLY A 512 24.70 10.85 -19.32
CA GLY A 512 25.92 11.08 -20.09
C GLY A 512 25.91 12.39 -20.90
N LEU A 513 25.20 13.40 -20.42
CA LEU A 513 25.06 14.69 -21.07
C LEU A 513 25.92 15.75 -20.39
N ASN A 514 26.35 16.75 -21.17
CA ASN A 514 27.01 17.95 -20.64
C ASN A 514 26.01 19.11 -20.49
N LYS A 515 26.43 20.21 -19.86
CA LYS A 515 25.61 21.41 -19.63
C LYS A 515 25.05 22.02 -20.91
N ALA A 516 25.76 21.86 -22.04
CA ALA A 516 25.29 22.35 -23.32
C ALA A 516 24.07 21.57 -23.83
N TRP A 517 23.97 20.28 -23.55
CA TRP A 517 22.89 19.42 -24.02
C TRP A 517 21.71 19.34 -23.08
N PHE A 518 21.93 19.43 -21.77
CA PHE A 518 20.84 19.37 -20.79
C PHE A 518 20.99 20.45 -19.70
N ASN A 519 20.27 21.53 -19.91
CA ASN A 519 20.18 22.64 -18.95
C ASN A 519 18.81 23.32 -19.08
N PRO A 520 17.74 22.71 -18.51
CA PRO A 520 16.45 23.37 -18.43
C PRO A 520 16.58 24.65 -17.60
N GLY A 521 16.18 25.77 -18.18
CA GLY A 521 16.22 27.05 -17.50
C GLY A 521 15.11 27.18 -16.45
N THR A 522 15.22 28.23 -15.62
CA THR A 522 14.30 28.46 -14.50
C THR A 522 12.82 28.43 -14.90
N LYS A 523 12.47 29.07 -16.04
CA LYS A 523 11.09 29.06 -16.56
C LYS A 523 10.60 27.65 -16.91
N ALA A 524 11.46 26.81 -17.49
CA ALA A 524 11.11 25.43 -17.81
C ALA A 524 10.96 24.59 -16.55
N LEU A 525 11.85 24.75 -15.56
CA LEU A 525 11.74 24.08 -14.27
C LEU A 525 10.50 24.46 -13.50
N SER A 526 10.17 25.77 -13.41
CA SER A 526 8.92 26.22 -12.78
C SER A 526 7.70 25.61 -13.46
N ARG A 527 7.71 25.52 -14.80
CA ARG A 527 6.64 24.87 -15.54
C ARG A 527 6.53 23.36 -15.25
N LEU A 528 7.67 22.66 -15.13
CA LEU A 528 7.68 21.26 -14.77
C LEU A 528 7.11 21.02 -13.37
N ILE A 529 7.48 21.85 -12.40
CA ILE A 529 6.99 21.79 -11.03
C ILE A 529 5.50 21.99 -10.99
N HIS A 530 4.98 23.00 -11.70
CA HIS A 530 3.58 23.38 -11.66
C HIS A 530 2.67 22.44 -12.47
N ASP A 531 3.07 22.08 -13.71
CA ASP A 531 2.18 21.40 -14.66
C ASP A 531 2.36 19.87 -14.70
N TYR A 532 3.48 19.36 -14.25
CA TYR A 532 3.82 17.94 -14.39
C TYR A 532 4.05 17.23 -13.08
N THR A 533 4.11 17.95 -11.95
CA THR A 533 4.29 17.34 -10.62
C THR A 533 3.33 17.92 -9.58
N ARG A 534 2.80 17.03 -8.72
CA ARG A 534 1.96 17.41 -7.56
C ARG A 534 2.38 16.58 -6.35
N GLU A 535 3.49 16.94 -5.75
CA GLU A 535 4.05 16.21 -4.62
C GLU A 535 4.56 17.20 -3.56
N ALA A 536 4.66 16.75 -2.31
CA ALA A 536 5.30 17.54 -1.25
C ALA A 536 6.82 17.57 -1.41
N GLY A 537 7.43 16.47 -1.84
CA GLY A 537 8.87 16.34 -2.09
C GLY A 537 9.28 16.66 -3.53
N VAL A 538 10.34 16.02 -3.99
CA VAL A 538 10.92 16.21 -5.34
C VAL A 538 11.15 14.88 -6.10
N ARG A 539 10.53 13.78 -5.66
CA ARG A 539 10.74 12.44 -6.27
C ARG A 539 10.15 12.34 -7.69
N GLU A 540 8.94 12.88 -7.89
CA GLU A 540 8.32 12.91 -9.21
C GLU A 540 9.05 13.89 -10.13
N LEU A 541 9.48 15.04 -9.60
CA LEU A 541 10.28 16.01 -10.33
C LEU A 541 11.61 15.40 -10.80
N GLU A 542 12.29 14.63 -9.96
CA GLU A 542 13.50 13.89 -10.35
C GLU A 542 13.21 12.88 -11.47
N ARG A 543 12.09 12.13 -11.38
CA ARG A 543 11.68 11.19 -12.44
C ARG A 543 11.38 11.88 -13.75
N VAL A 544 10.72 13.04 -13.73
CA VAL A 544 10.39 13.84 -14.90
C VAL A 544 11.66 14.40 -15.54
N LEU A 545 12.58 14.95 -14.74
CA LEU A 545 13.89 15.43 -15.19
C LEU A 545 14.74 14.31 -15.81
N GLY A 546 14.76 13.14 -15.17
CA GLY A 546 15.44 11.95 -15.70
C GLY A 546 14.85 11.48 -17.03
N SER A 547 13.50 11.53 -17.18
CA SER A 547 12.85 11.24 -18.46
C SER A 547 13.23 12.22 -19.54
N LEU A 548 13.23 13.53 -19.24
CA LEU A 548 13.67 14.55 -20.17
C LEU A 548 15.14 14.38 -20.58
N ALA A 549 16.01 14.06 -19.62
CA ALA A 549 17.42 13.84 -19.88
C ALA A 549 17.65 12.64 -20.82
N ARG A 550 16.93 11.52 -20.60
CA ARG A 550 16.98 10.34 -21.49
C ARG A 550 16.48 10.66 -22.90
N LYS A 551 15.38 11.40 -23.04
CA LYS A 551 14.84 11.82 -24.35
C LYS A 551 15.82 12.74 -25.06
N GLN A 552 16.51 13.60 -24.34
CA GLN A 552 17.55 14.46 -24.91
C GLN A 552 18.81 13.68 -25.30
N ALA A 553 19.20 12.65 -24.53
CA ALA A 553 20.28 11.75 -24.85
C ALA A 553 19.99 10.97 -26.15
N ARG A 554 18.77 10.45 -26.29
CA ARG A 554 18.31 9.79 -27.51
C ARG A 554 18.42 10.73 -28.73
N ARG A 555 17.94 11.97 -28.61
CA ARG A 555 18.08 12.98 -29.70
C ARG A 555 19.53 13.27 -30.06
N LYS A 556 20.41 13.34 -29.05
CA LYS A 556 21.84 13.55 -29.29
C LYS A 556 22.46 12.44 -30.16
N VAL A 557 22.02 11.20 -29.94
CA VAL A 557 22.55 10.04 -30.69
C VAL A 557 21.91 9.94 -32.07
N GLU A 558 20.57 10.10 -32.17
CA GLU A 558 19.84 9.87 -33.42
C GLU A 558 19.93 11.07 -34.39
N THR A 559 19.66 12.29 -33.93
CA THR A 559 19.48 13.45 -34.82
C THR A 559 20.58 14.52 -34.66
N LYS A 560 21.38 14.44 -33.60
CA LYS A 560 22.31 15.49 -33.17
C LYS A 560 21.66 16.86 -32.95
N GLU A 561 20.33 16.88 -32.77
CA GLU A 561 19.56 18.09 -32.49
C GLU A 561 19.37 18.33 -31.03
N ARG A 562 19.54 19.56 -30.58
CA ARG A 562 19.32 19.99 -29.23
C ARG A 562 17.89 20.53 -29.06
N ALA A 563 17.07 19.94 -28.17
CA ALA A 563 15.80 20.54 -27.80
C ALA A 563 16.03 21.76 -26.90
N ARG A 564 15.31 22.83 -27.19
CA ARG A 564 15.11 23.95 -26.25
C ARG A 564 13.92 23.61 -25.36
N PHE A 565 14.07 23.74 -24.05
CA PHE A 565 13.00 23.42 -23.09
C PHE A 565 12.00 24.60 -23.00
N THR A 566 11.17 24.76 -24.04
CA THR A 566 10.03 25.70 -24.07
C THR A 566 8.77 24.95 -23.65
N PRO A 567 7.67 25.65 -23.25
CA PRO A 567 6.39 25.02 -22.93
C PRO A 567 5.90 24.05 -24.01
N ASP A 568 5.96 24.43 -25.28
CA ASP A 568 5.55 23.58 -26.41
C ASP A 568 6.44 22.36 -26.59
N THR A 569 7.74 22.51 -26.36
CA THR A 569 8.70 21.42 -26.44
C THR A 569 8.52 20.46 -25.26
N LEU A 570 8.21 20.97 -24.06
CA LEU A 570 7.89 20.14 -22.90
C LEU A 570 6.65 19.28 -23.16
N ALA A 571 5.59 19.90 -23.73
CA ALA A 571 4.37 19.18 -24.09
C ALA A 571 4.62 18.08 -25.17
N LYS A 572 5.48 18.36 -26.16
CA LYS A 572 5.89 17.36 -27.16
C LYS A 572 6.73 16.21 -26.56
N LEU A 573 7.56 16.52 -25.56
CA LEU A 573 8.43 15.53 -24.92
C LEU A 573 7.74 14.71 -23.84
N LEU A 574 6.89 15.33 -23.02
CA LEU A 574 6.27 14.71 -21.85
C LEU A 574 4.79 14.37 -22.04
N GLY A 575 4.18 14.85 -23.11
CA GLY A 575 2.75 14.83 -23.33
C GLY A 575 2.09 16.12 -22.80
N PRO A 576 0.76 16.22 -22.87
CA PRO A 576 0.03 17.36 -22.33
C PRO A 576 0.29 17.52 -20.84
N ALA A 577 0.13 18.75 -20.34
CA ALA A 577 0.22 19.03 -18.91
C ALA A 577 -0.69 18.08 -18.13
N LYS A 578 -0.13 17.41 -17.13
CA LYS A 578 -0.90 16.50 -16.29
C LYS A 578 -1.85 17.24 -15.37
N PHE A 579 -1.43 18.42 -14.95
CA PHE A 579 -2.17 19.29 -14.06
C PHE A 579 -2.35 20.61 -14.80
N SER A 580 -3.52 20.83 -15.38
CA SER A 580 -3.92 22.18 -15.80
C SER A 580 -4.12 23.01 -14.54
N ALA A 581 -3.92 24.34 -14.63
CA ALA A 581 -4.35 25.24 -13.57
C ALA A 581 -5.79 24.86 -13.24
N THR A 582 -6.00 24.30 -12.05
CA THR A 582 -7.29 23.77 -11.63
C THR A 582 -8.25 24.90 -11.87
N GLU A 583 -9.26 24.67 -12.69
CA GLU A 583 -10.32 25.64 -12.90
C GLU A 583 -10.72 26.12 -11.53
N ARG A 584 -10.50 27.40 -11.24
CA ARG A 584 -11.08 28.00 -10.05
C ARG A 584 -12.55 27.77 -10.23
N ARG A 585 -13.10 26.74 -9.53
CA ARG A 585 -14.52 26.50 -9.62
C ARG A 585 -15.18 27.80 -9.22
N ASN A 586 -16.05 28.32 -10.08
CA ASN A 586 -16.86 29.46 -9.74
C ASN A 586 -17.59 29.14 -8.45
N ALA A 587 -17.79 30.16 -7.62
CA ALA A 587 -18.56 29.98 -6.41
C ALA A 587 -19.95 29.45 -6.77
N GLU A 588 -20.32 28.29 -6.28
CA GLU A 588 -21.60 27.62 -6.49
C GLU A 588 -22.29 27.38 -5.15
N ILE A 589 -23.64 27.43 -5.15
CA ILE A 589 -24.40 27.09 -3.94
C ILE A 589 -24.10 25.66 -3.52
N GLY A 590 -23.87 25.47 -2.23
CA GLY A 590 -23.57 24.15 -1.68
C GLY A 590 -22.13 23.69 -1.88
N VAL A 591 -21.24 24.52 -2.45
CA VAL A 591 -19.82 24.11 -2.68
C VAL A 591 -18.89 24.93 -1.80
N ALA A 592 -18.06 24.26 -1.00
CA ALA A 592 -17.03 24.87 -0.17
C ALA A 592 -15.66 24.23 -0.42
N THR A 593 -14.60 25.05 -0.30
CA THR A 593 -13.22 24.60 -0.49
C THR A 593 -12.56 24.30 0.85
N GLY A 594 -12.10 23.08 1.02
CA GLY A 594 -11.39 22.62 2.22
C GLY A 594 -9.94 22.31 1.94
N LEU A 595 -9.20 22.07 3.03
CA LEU A 595 -7.82 21.64 3.01
C LEU A 595 -7.68 20.31 3.76
N ALA A 596 -7.07 19.35 3.11
CA ALA A 596 -6.75 18.04 3.68
C ALA A 596 -5.23 17.85 3.80
N TRP A 597 -4.84 17.02 4.72
CA TRP A 597 -3.49 16.48 4.79
C TRP A 597 -3.50 15.02 4.32
N THR A 598 -2.48 14.63 3.57
CA THR A 598 -2.26 13.26 3.13
C THR A 598 -0.79 12.89 3.37
N PRO A 599 -0.44 11.61 3.40
CA PRO A 599 0.98 11.19 3.51
C PRO A 599 1.88 11.75 2.41
N THR A 600 1.30 12.22 1.30
CA THR A 600 2.03 12.86 0.21
C THR A 600 2.08 14.38 0.31
N GLY A 601 1.47 14.97 1.34
CA GLY A 601 1.44 16.39 1.62
C GLY A 601 0.03 16.97 1.70
N GLY A 602 -0.09 18.30 1.76
CA GLY A 602 -1.39 18.96 1.77
C GLY A 602 -2.08 18.93 0.40
N GLU A 603 -3.41 18.87 0.41
CA GLU A 603 -4.28 18.84 -0.77
C GLU A 603 -5.50 19.77 -0.60
N VAL A 604 -5.97 20.35 -1.70
CA VAL A 604 -7.23 21.11 -1.74
C VAL A 604 -8.36 20.16 -2.10
N LEU A 605 -9.41 20.16 -1.31
CA LEU A 605 -10.60 19.35 -1.53
C LEU A 605 -11.84 20.25 -1.68
N TYR A 606 -12.82 19.76 -2.42
CA TYR A 606 -14.11 20.40 -2.54
C TYR A 606 -15.17 19.56 -1.83
N VAL A 607 -16.03 20.23 -1.07
CA VAL A 607 -17.21 19.61 -0.46
C VAL A 607 -18.43 20.15 -1.20
N GLU A 608 -19.19 19.25 -1.80
CA GLU A 608 -20.41 19.56 -2.54
C GLU A 608 -21.62 19.06 -1.78
N VAL A 609 -22.61 19.91 -1.55
CA VAL A 609 -23.84 19.56 -0.84
C VAL A 609 -25.02 19.92 -1.72
N THR A 610 -25.93 18.99 -1.90
CA THR A 610 -27.19 19.20 -2.58
C THR A 610 -28.37 18.72 -1.73
N LEU A 611 -29.53 19.38 -1.93
CA LEU A 611 -30.77 19.01 -1.27
C LEU A 611 -31.43 17.84 -2.02
N ILE A 612 -31.97 16.87 -1.29
CA ILE A 612 -32.70 15.72 -1.85
C ILE A 612 -34.12 15.65 -1.29
N ASN A 613 -35.05 15.09 -2.06
CA ASN A 613 -36.48 15.02 -1.71
C ASN A 613 -36.83 13.94 -0.67
N GLU A 614 -35.89 13.54 0.17
CA GLU A 614 -36.07 12.57 1.27
C GLU A 614 -35.79 13.25 2.61
N PRO A 615 -36.83 13.80 3.29
CA PRO A 615 -36.63 14.58 4.52
C PRO A 615 -35.91 13.80 5.63
N GLY A 616 -34.86 14.43 6.19
CA GLY A 616 -34.07 13.89 7.30
C GLY A 616 -33.02 12.84 6.90
N LYS A 617 -32.91 12.50 5.62
CA LYS A 617 -31.88 11.56 5.14
C LYS A 617 -30.57 12.29 4.87
N LEU A 618 -29.47 11.73 5.37
CA LEU A 618 -28.12 12.15 5.07
C LEU A 618 -27.43 11.08 4.20
N VAL A 619 -27.07 11.45 2.96
CA VAL A 619 -26.32 10.60 2.04
C VAL A 619 -24.89 11.12 1.93
N LEU A 620 -23.91 10.23 2.13
CA LEU A 620 -22.49 10.58 2.08
C LEU A 620 -21.82 9.78 0.97
N THR A 621 -21.09 10.44 0.08
CA THR A 621 -20.37 9.79 -1.03
C THR A 621 -18.97 10.38 -1.21
N GLY A 622 -18.03 9.64 -1.80
CA GLY A 622 -16.66 10.09 -2.07
C GLY A 622 -15.58 9.36 -1.27
N HIS A 623 -15.78 8.08 -0.90
CA HIS A 623 -14.86 7.26 -0.09
C HIS A 623 -14.44 7.94 1.22
N LEU A 624 -15.46 8.37 2.00
CA LEU A 624 -15.26 9.01 3.30
C LEU A 624 -15.06 7.95 4.38
N GLY A 625 -13.95 8.03 5.14
CA GLY A 625 -13.72 7.24 6.33
C GLY A 625 -14.69 7.58 7.48
N LYS A 626 -14.71 6.76 8.52
CA LYS A 626 -15.65 6.90 9.64
C LYS A 626 -15.56 8.25 10.33
N VAL A 627 -14.35 8.74 10.60
CA VAL A 627 -14.13 10.03 11.28
C VAL A 627 -14.68 11.20 10.45
N MET A 628 -14.50 11.14 9.13
CA MET A 628 -15.03 12.19 8.23
C MET A 628 -16.55 12.14 8.12
N GLN A 629 -17.17 10.95 8.20
CA GLN A 629 -18.63 10.78 8.27
C GLN A 629 -19.20 11.35 9.59
N GLU A 630 -18.54 11.09 10.72
CA GLU A 630 -18.89 11.66 12.02
C GLU A 630 -18.78 13.19 12.01
N SER A 631 -17.75 13.74 11.37
CA SER A 631 -17.56 15.18 11.20
C SER A 631 -18.71 15.82 10.40
N ALA A 632 -19.20 15.14 9.35
CA ALA A 632 -20.38 15.59 8.60
C ALA A 632 -21.65 15.59 9.46
N GLN A 633 -21.84 14.57 10.29
CA GLN A 633 -22.96 14.48 11.21
C GLN A 633 -22.90 15.56 12.30
N ALA A 634 -21.70 15.82 12.86
CA ALA A 634 -21.48 16.88 13.84
C ALA A 634 -21.79 18.25 13.28
N ALA A 635 -21.32 18.53 12.06
CA ALA A 635 -21.61 19.80 11.35
C ALA A 635 -23.12 19.98 11.11
N LEU A 636 -23.82 18.93 10.68
CA LEU A 636 -25.26 18.97 10.49
C LEU A 636 -26.00 19.17 11.81
N SER A 637 -25.62 18.42 12.85
CA SER A 637 -26.24 18.52 14.17
C SER A 637 -26.10 19.92 14.77
N HIS A 638 -24.92 20.52 14.65
CA HIS A 638 -24.70 21.90 15.12
C HIS A 638 -25.58 22.89 14.37
N LEU A 639 -25.56 22.88 13.05
CA LEU A 639 -26.36 23.79 12.24
C LEU A 639 -27.86 23.65 12.53
N THR A 640 -28.36 22.44 12.71
CA THR A 640 -29.78 22.20 13.00
C THR A 640 -30.19 22.63 14.40
N SER A 641 -29.28 22.54 15.37
CA SER A 641 -29.55 22.98 16.76
C SER A 641 -29.56 24.50 16.92
N THR A 642 -28.72 25.20 16.16
CA THR A 642 -28.48 26.65 16.29
C THR A 642 -29.43 27.46 15.43
N THR A 643 -30.02 26.89 14.38
CA THR A 643 -30.81 27.57 13.37
C THR A 643 -32.27 27.87 13.77
N LYS A 644 -32.65 27.75 15.03
CA LYS A 644 -33.99 28.20 15.52
C LYS A 644 -34.28 29.65 15.28
N GLY A 645 -33.34 30.43 14.78
CA GLY A 645 -33.49 31.88 14.45
C GLY A 645 -33.09 32.29 13.04
N VAL A 646 -32.57 31.38 12.21
CA VAL A 646 -32.22 31.71 10.80
C VAL A 646 -33.42 31.39 9.92
N ASN A 647 -33.97 32.42 9.30
CA ASN A 647 -35.05 32.27 8.32
C ASN A 647 -34.51 31.52 7.08
N PHE A 648 -34.86 30.25 6.95
CA PHE A 648 -34.74 29.48 5.71
C PHE A 648 -35.99 29.69 4.82
N ASP A 649 -36.54 30.91 4.78
CA ASP A 649 -37.78 31.25 4.06
C ASP A 649 -37.73 31.01 2.54
N ASN A 650 -36.57 30.68 1.98
CA ASN A 650 -36.41 30.35 0.56
C ASN A 650 -36.62 28.85 0.24
N LEU A 651 -36.98 28.01 1.20
CA LEU A 651 -37.43 26.65 0.95
C LEU A 651 -38.92 26.66 0.57
N GLU A 652 -39.29 27.37 -0.50
CA GLU A 652 -40.58 27.15 -1.15
C GLU A 652 -40.59 25.71 -1.71
N THR A 653 -41.15 24.79 -0.92
CA THR A 653 -41.66 23.54 -1.43
C THR A 653 -42.78 23.84 -2.39
N ASN A 654 -42.53 23.74 -3.69
CA ASN A 654 -43.58 23.75 -4.70
C ASN A 654 -44.70 22.77 -4.31
N GLY A 655 -45.77 23.27 -3.76
CA GLY A 655 -47.07 22.60 -3.71
C GLY A 655 -47.54 22.00 -2.39
N ALA A 656 -47.16 22.47 -1.21
CA ALA A 656 -47.82 22.08 0.06
C ALA A 656 -48.51 23.23 0.77
N SER A 657 -49.81 23.11 0.93
CA SER A 657 -50.78 23.94 1.64
C SER A 657 -50.25 24.46 2.98
N LYS A 658 -50.47 25.78 3.22
CA LYS A 658 -50.35 26.47 4.51
C LYS A 658 -51.33 25.87 5.52
N ASN A 659 -50.97 24.86 6.25
CA ASN A 659 -51.63 24.50 7.48
C ASN A 659 -50.61 24.47 8.63
N SER A 660 -50.78 25.41 9.54
CA SER A 660 -50.11 25.57 10.81
C SER A 660 -50.22 24.29 11.62
N ASP A 661 -49.09 23.65 11.93
CA ASP A 661 -48.77 22.69 13.00
C ASP A 661 -47.92 21.51 12.55
N SER A 662 -47.03 21.66 11.60
CA SER A 662 -46.01 20.68 11.26
C SER A 662 -44.61 21.22 11.56
N HIS A 663 -43.87 20.62 12.47
CA HIS A 663 -42.44 20.76 12.55
C HIS A 663 -41.86 20.53 11.15
N THR A 664 -41.38 21.57 10.51
CA THR A 664 -40.77 21.50 9.17
C THR A 664 -39.61 20.56 9.24
N LYS A 665 -39.77 19.35 8.72
CA LYS A 665 -38.67 18.39 8.62
C LYS A 665 -37.66 18.98 7.64
N LEU A 666 -36.39 19.08 8.07
CA LEU A 666 -35.29 19.48 7.21
C LEU A 666 -35.25 18.60 5.95
N PRO A 667 -34.98 19.19 4.78
CA PRO A 667 -34.76 18.41 3.56
C PRO A 667 -33.62 17.41 3.75
N GLY A 668 -33.65 16.34 3.00
CA GLY A 668 -32.49 15.43 3.00
C GLY A 668 -31.30 16.11 2.34
N LEU A 669 -30.11 15.68 2.72
CA LEU A 669 -28.85 16.20 2.26
C LEU A 669 -28.01 15.10 1.62
N HIS A 670 -27.42 15.41 0.47
CA HIS A 670 -26.39 14.59 -0.13
C HIS A 670 -25.08 15.37 -0.13
N ILE A 671 -24.11 14.89 0.65
CA ILE A 671 -22.75 15.42 0.72
C ILE A 671 -21.84 14.56 -0.14
N HIS A 672 -21.18 15.18 -1.08
CA HIS A 672 -20.20 14.51 -1.95
C HIS A 672 -18.84 15.19 -1.87
N VAL A 673 -17.79 14.40 -1.72
CA VAL A 673 -16.41 14.88 -1.78
C VAL A 673 -15.74 14.25 -3.00
N PRO A 674 -15.61 14.97 -4.12
CA PRO A 674 -15.00 14.47 -5.36
C PRO A 674 -13.57 13.96 -5.15
N SER A 675 -13.04 13.17 -6.11
CA SER A 675 -11.74 12.50 -6.10
C SER A 675 -11.78 11.14 -5.37
N GLY A 676 -12.68 10.24 -5.82
CA GLY A 676 -12.92 8.92 -5.23
C GLY A 676 -11.75 7.92 -5.28
N ALA A 677 -10.64 8.26 -5.95
CA ALA A 677 -9.47 7.36 -6.05
C ALA A 677 -8.59 7.36 -4.77
N VAL A 678 -8.78 8.31 -3.85
CA VAL A 678 -8.00 8.39 -2.61
C VAL A 678 -8.96 8.34 -1.42
N PRO A 679 -8.82 7.37 -0.51
CA PRO A 679 -9.57 7.34 0.73
C PRO A 679 -9.32 8.64 1.53
N LYS A 680 -10.37 9.23 2.08
CA LYS A 680 -10.30 10.46 2.87
C LYS A 680 -10.85 10.17 4.25
N ASP A 681 -10.04 10.40 5.26
CA ASP A 681 -10.46 10.31 6.65
C ASP A 681 -9.86 11.45 7.47
N GLY A 682 -10.55 11.83 8.53
CA GLY A 682 -10.11 12.86 9.43
C GLY A 682 -11.16 13.94 9.71
N PRO A 683 -11.09 14.57 10.89
CA PRO A 683 -12.10 15.53 11.36
C PRO A 683 -11.92 16.94 10.74
N SER A 684 -10.81 17.19 10.04
CA SER A 684 -10.37 18.54 9.62
C SER A 684 -11.23 19.23 8.55
N ALA A 685 -12.22 18.52 7.98
CA ALA A 685 -13.15 19.07 7.00
C ALA A 685 -14.47 19.58 7.64
N GLY A 686 -14.60 19.53 8.96
CA GLY A 686 -15.83 19.88 9.67
C GLY A 686 -16.35 21.28 9.36
N VAL A 687 -15.49 22.30 9.41
CA VAL A 687 -15.88 23.68 9.06
C VAL A 687 -16.24 23.83 7.58
N THR A 688 -15.59 23.09 6.69
CA THR A 688 -15.90 23.08 5.26
C THR A 688 -17.27 22.45 5.00
N MET A 689 -17.57 21.34 5.65
CA MET A 689 -18.88 20.69 5.57
C MET A 689 -19.97 21.56 6.13
N ALA A 690 -19.76 22.22 7.29
CA ALA A 690 -20.71 23.15 7.86
C ALA A 690 -21.01 24.32 6.92
N THR A 691 -19.98 24.88 6.26
CA THR A 691 -20.15 25.96 5.30
C THR A 691 -20.93 25.51 4.06
N ALA A 692 -20.61 24.34 3.50
CA ALA A 692 -21.30 23.80 2.33
C ALA A 692 -22.77 23.46 2.65
N ILE A 693 -23.04 22.86 3.81
CA ILE A 693 -24.41 22.58 4.29
C ILE A 693 -25.19 23.89 4.49
N ALA A 694 -24.61 24.90 5.18
CA ALA A 694 -25.25 26.19 5.41
C ALA A 694 -25.55 26.91 4.09
N SER A 695 -24.63 26.84 3.13
CA SER A 695 -24.84 27.38 1.76
C SER A 695 -25.99 26.68 1.04
N ALA A 696 -26.04 25.36 1.04
CA ALA A 696 -27.10 24.58 0.40
C ALA A 696 -28.47 24.86 1.02
N LEU A 697 -28.56 24.94 2.35
CA LEU A 697 -29.77 25.19 3.09
C LEU A 697 -30.28 26.64 2.91
N SER A 698 -29.37 27.62 2.85
CA SER A 698 -29.73 29.04 2.69
C SER A 698 -29.90 29.49 1.24
N GLY A 699 -29.43 28.70 0.27
CA GLY A 699 -29.36 29.10 -1.13
C GLY A 699 -28.37 30.23 -1.41
N ILE A 700 -27.46 30.53 -0.48
CA ILE A 700 -26.46 31.60 -0.59
C ILE A 700 -25.13 31.02 -1.08
N THR A 701 -24.60 31.59 -2.15
CA THR A 701 -23.28 31.20 -2.68
C THR A 701 -22.17 31.64 -1.74
N PRO A 702 -21.24 30.75 -1.34
CA PRO A 702 -20.08 31.10 -0.53
C PRO A 702 -19.11 32.02 -1.28
N ARG A 703 -18.27 32.75 -0.52
CA ARG A 703 -17.20 33.55 -1.14
C ARG A 703 -16.23 32.67 -1.88
N ALA A 704 -15.88 33.02 -3.10
CA ALA A 704 -14.90 32.32 -3.92
C ALA A 704 -13.46 32.62 -3.48
N GLY A 705 -12.56 31.66 -3.73
CA GLY A 705 -11.11 31.85 -3.53
C GLY A 705 -10.65 31.76 -2.08
N ILE A 706 -11.50 31.30 -1.18
CA ILE A 706 -11.17 31.03 0.23
C ILE A 706 -11.17 29.53 0.46
N ALA A 707 -10.15 29.03 1.12
CA ALA A 707 -10.11 27.65 1.60
C ALA A 707 -10.07 27.60 3.13
N MET A 708 -10.58 26.52 3.70
CA MET A 708 -10.68 26.40 5.15
C MET A 708 -10.29 25.01 5.65
N THR A 709 -9.89 24.96 6.90
CA THR A 709 -9.69 23.70 7.64
C THR A 709 -10.03 23.92 9.10
N GLY A 710 -10.54 22.90 9.74
CA GLY A 710 -10.88 22.91 11.17
C GLY A 710 -11.85 21.78 11.49
N GLU A 711 -11.69 21.20 12.65
CA GLU A 711 -12.65 20.29 13.24
C GLU A 711 -13.78 21.09 13.90
N ILE A 712 -14.99 20.58 13.88
CA ILE A 712 -16.15 21.21 14.52
C ILE A 712 -16.65 20.36 15.68
N SER A 713 -16.84 20.98 16.85
CA SER A 713 -17.54 20.36 17.97
C SER A 713 -19.06 20.53 17.83
N LEU A 714 -19.84 19.74 18.54
CA LEU A 714 -21.31 19.86 18.58
C LEU A 714 -21.81 21.23 19.04
N ASN A 715 -21.00 21.96 19.82
CA ASN A 715 -21.29 23.30 20.27
C ASN A 715 -20.77 24.41 19.33
N GLY A 716 -20.28 24.04 18.13
CA GLY A 716 -19.80 24.98 17.12
C GLY A 716 -18.38 25.53 17.32
N ARG A 717 -17.64 25.08 18.32
CA ARG A 717 -16.24 25.49 18.45
C ARG A 717 -15.39 24.87 17.34
N VAL A 718 -14.46 25.66 16.84
CA VAL A 718 -13.50 25.24 15.82
C VAL A 718 -12.25 24.73 16.56
N LEU A 719 -12.01 23.44 16.48
CA LEU A 719 -10.91 22.76 17.15
C LEU A 719 -9.65 22.70 16.29
N PRO A 720 -8.46 22.68 16.89
CA PRO A 720 -7.20 22.63 16.19
C PRO A 720 -7.03 21.34 15.40
N VAL A 721 -6.29 21.40 14.29
CA VAL A 721 -6.06 20.29 13.38
C VAL A 721 -4.58 20.16 13.03
N GLY A 722 -4.14 18.94 12.69
CA GLY A 722 -2.76 18.68 12.27
C GLY A 722 -2.46 19.10 10.83
N GLY A 723 -1.15 19.16 10.49
CA GLY A 723 -0.66 19.40 9.13
C GLY A 723 -0.99 20.80 8.59
N ILE A 724 -1.06 21.82 9.42
CA ILE A 724 -1.41 23.18 9.00
C ILE A 724 -0.42 23.70 7.97
N ARG A 725 0.89 23.54 8.19
CA ARG A 725 1.91 24.02 7.24
C ARG A 725 1.68 23.44 5.84
N GLU A 726 1.48 22.15 5.73
CA GLU A 726 1.26 21.43 4.47
C GLU A 726 -0.05 21.86 3.80
N LYS A 727 -1.09 22.07 4.58
CA LYS A 727 -2.39 22.58 4.12
C LYS A 727 -2.30 23.98 3.53
N LEU A 728 -1.59 24.88 4.23
CA LEU A 728 -1.38 26.26 3.77
C LEU A 728 -0.52 26.31 2.50
N LEU A 729 0.54 25.49 2.44
CA LEU A 729 1.35 25.34 1.24
C LEU A 729 0.56 24.77 0.07
N ALA A 730 -0.36 23.84 0.31
CA ALA A 730 -1.25 23.31 -0.73
C ALA A 730 -2.17 24.39 -1.27
N ALA A 731 -2.81 25.17 -0.41
CA ALA A 731 -3.65 26.31 -0.82
C ALA A 731 -2.84 27.32 -1.66
N HIS A 732 -1.64 27.65 -1.19
CA HIS A 732 -0.74 28.56 -1.90
C HIS A 732 -0.41 28.05 -3.31
N ARG A 733 -0.05 26.74 -3.47
CA ARG A 733 0.19 26.10 -4.78
C ARG A 733 -1.00 26.14 -5.72
N HIS A 734 -2.23 26.09 -5.17
CA HIS A 734 -3.47 26.18 -5.95
C HIS A 734 -3.90 27.65 -6.22
N GLY A 735 -3.06 28.63 -5.87
CA GLY A 735 -3.33 30.04 -6.05
C GLY A 735 -4.39 30.63 -5.11
N ILE A 736 -4.75 29.89 -4.05
CA ILE A 736 -5.64 30.36 -3.00
C ILE A 736 -4.79 31.16 -2.00
N ARG A 737 -5.19 32.40 -1.76
CA ARG A 737 -4.44 33.34 -0.91
C ARG A 737 -5.17 33.71 0.36
N GLU A 738 -6.46 33.46 0.44
CA GLU A 738 -7.31 33.75 1.60
C GLU A 738 -7.74 32.44 2.27
N LEU A 739 -7.49 32.31 3.58
CA LEU A 739 -7.57 31.05 4.30
C LEU A 739 -8.24 31.22 5.66
N ILE A 740 -9.00 30.22 6.09
CA ILE A 740 -9.58 30.16 7.43
C ILE A 740 -9.02 28.93 8.15
N ILE A 741 -8.43 29.16 9.33
CA ILE A 741 -7.86 28.11 10.19
C ILE A 741 -8.33 28.27 11.63
N PRO A 742 -8.26 27.21 12.45
CA PRO A 742 -8.57 27.31 13.86
C PRO A 742 -7.63 28.29 14.58
N LYS A 743 -8.16 29.03 15.54
CA LYS A 743 -7.41 30.00 16.34
C LYS A 743 -6.25 29.33 17.11
N ASP A 744 -6.49 28.15 17.64
CA ASP A 744 -5.47 27.41 18.41
C ASP A 744 -4.28 26.95 17.54
N ASN A 745 -4.41 27.00 16.21
CA ASN A 745 -3.33 26.75 15.26
C ASN A 745 -2.52 28.01 14.88
N GLU A 746 -2.74 29.15 15.50
CA GLU A 746 -1.99 30.38 15.21
C GLU A 746 -0.47 30.18 15.29
N ARG A 747 0.00 29.38 16.25
CA ARG A 747 1.43 29.05 16.42
C ARG A 747 2.04 28.36 15.20
N ASP A 748 1.26 27.61 14.45
CA ASP A 748 1.73 26.88 13.27
C ASP A 748 1.99 27.79 12.07
N ILE A 749 1.42 29.00 12.05
CA ILE A 749 1.68 30.03 11.04
C ILE A 749 3.14 30.46 11.08
N GLY A 750 3.75 30.51 12.27
CA GLY A 750 5.16 30.85 12.44
C GLY A 750 6.14 29.90 11.79
N LYS A 751 5.72 28.66 11.51
CA LYS A 751 6.50 27.63 10.82
C LYS A 751 6.53 27.79 9.28
N LEU A 752 5.78 28.74 8.72
CA LEU A 752 5.81 29.05 7.29
C LEU A 752 6.97 29.99 6.96
N ASP A 753 7.52 29.79 5.75
CA ASP A 753 8.49 30.73 5.18
C ASP A 753 7.87 32.14 5.12
N GLU A 754 8.64 33.16 5.46
CA GLU A 754 8.19 34.54 5.48
C GLU A 754 7.63 34.99 4.13
N ALA A 755 8.24 34.56 3.04
CA ALA A 755 7.79 34.87 1.69
C ALA A 755 6.35 34.35 1.42
N VAL A 756 6.06 33.10 1.83
CA VAL A 756 4.72 32.49 1.65
C VAL A 756 3.74 33.13 2.63
N ARG A 757 4.15 33.35 3.88
CA ARG A 757 3.31 33.94 4.90
C ARG A 757 2.83 35.34 4.51
N ASN A 758 3.69 36.14 3.90
CA ASN A 758 3.34 37.51 3.45
C ASN A 758 2.37 37.53 2.24
N GLU A 759 2.27 36.43 1.49
CA GLU A 759 1.33 36.29 0.38
C GLU A 759 -0.05 35.75 0.82
N LEU A 760 -0.20 35.26 2.04
CA LEU A 760 -1.42 34.65 2.55
C LEU A 760 -2.16 35.59 3.51
N GLN A 761 -3.46 35.69 3.32
CA GLN A 761 -4.38 36.32 4.26
C GLN A 761 -5.06 35.23 5.08
N ILE A 762 -4.69 35.13 6.35
CA ILE A 762 -5.14 34.06 7.24
C ILE A 762 -6.12 34.62 8.26
N HIS A 763 -7.32 34.02 8.30
CA HIS A 763 -8.36 34.33 9.26
C HIS A 763 -8.38 33.25 10.33
N LEU A 764 -8.35 33.67 11.59
CA LEU A 764 -8.43 32.79 12.75
C LEU A 764 -9.89 32.67 13.18
N ALA A 765 -10.41 31.43 13.29
CA ALA A 765 -11.77 31.15 13.72
C ALA A 765 -11.76 30.37 15.04
N ASP A 766 -12.53 30.83 16.03
CA ASP A 766 -12.78 30.12 17.30
C ASP A 766 -14.14 29.41 17.29
N HIS A 767 -15.09 29.96 16.50
CA HIS A 767 -16.43 29.40 16.35
C HIS A 767 -16.83 29.31 14.87
N VAL A 768 -17.71 28.36 14.54
CA VAL A 768 -18.20 28.17 13.18
C VAL A 768 -18.97 29.39 12.67
N ASP A 769 -19.62 30.13 13.57
CA ASP A 769 -20.30 31.39 13.19
C ASP A 769 -19.34 32.41 12.59
N ASP A 770 -18.11 32.50 13.04
CA ASP A 770 -17.09 33.39 12.48
C ASP A 770 -16.76 32.97 11.04
N VAL A 771 -16.68 31.67 10.80
CA VAL A 771 -16.49 31.10 9.45
C VAL A 771 -17.69 31.43 8.57
N LEU A 772 -18.90 31.20 9.04
CA LEU A 772 -20.12 31.43 8.30
C LEU A 772 -20.33 32.93 8.00
N LYS A 773 -20.05 33.85 8.95
CA LYS A 773 -20.05 35.28 8.71
C LYS A 773 -19.12 35.72 7.58
N LEU A 774 -17.94 35.11 7.53
CA LEU A 774 -16.95 35.43 6.50
C LEU A 774 -17.34 34.81 5.14
N MET A 775 -17.79 33.56 5.13
CA MET A 775 -18.08 32.81 3.92
C MET A 775 -19.47 33.14 3.31
N LEU A 776 -20.45 33.40 4.15
CA LEU A 776 -21.83 33.64 3.79
C LEU A 776 -22.35 34.99 4.38
N PRO A 777 -21.79 36.14 3.99
CA PRO A 777 -22.09 37.42 4.64
C PRO A 777 -23.56 37.86 4.55
N LYS A 778 -24.31 37.24 3.64
CA LYS A 778 -25.76 37.52 3.47
C LYS A 778 -26.62 36.61 4.38
N LEU A 779 -26.05 35.69 5.14
CA LEU A 779 -26.81 34.75 5.96
C LEU A 779 -27.51 35.41 7.15
N GLY A 780 -27.17 36.68 7.48
CA GLY A 780 -27.86 37.46 8.49
C GLY A 780 -27.89 36.78 9.86
N LEU A 781 -26.72 36.27 10.34
CA LEU A 781 -26.55 35.78 11.71
C LEU A 781 -26.72 36.98 12.67
N GLY A 782 -27.99 37.35 12.89
CA GLY A 782 -28.38 38.44 13.75
C GLY A 782 -28.21 38.07 15.22
N GLY A 783 -27.24 38.74 15.85
CA GLY A 783 -27.26 39.12 17.25
C GLY A 783 -27.43 38.05 18.29
N TYR A 784 -26.38 37.32 18.63
CA TYR A 784 -26.14 36.96 20.02
C TYR A 784 -25.30 38.07 20.66
N GLN A 785 -25.95 38.99 21.34
CA GLN A 785 -25.29 39.84 22.33
C GLN A 785 -24.83 38.93 23.46
N THR A 786 -23.56 39.08 23.83
CA THR A 786 -22.79 38.49 24.94
C THR A 786 -23.56 38.31 26.22
#